data_feb2abbae973afbf4bdb4f2c0d34db22
#
_entry.id   feb2abbae973afbf4bdb4f2c0d34db22
#
_cell.length_a   1.000
_cell.length_b   1.000
_cell.length_c   1.000
_cell.angle_alpha   90.00
_cell.angle_beta   90.00
_cell.angle_gamma   90.00
#
_symmetry.space_group_name_H-M   'P 1'
#
loop_
_entity.id
_entity.type
_entity.pdbx_description
1 polymer ?
#
loop_
_entity_poly.entity_id
_entity_poly.type
_entity_poly.pdbx_seq_one_letter_code
_entity_poly.pdbx_strand_id
1 'polypeptide(L)'
;MANEPNEDEPLFHAATYTQAPKVSHKVLTKEERQVLIKQHEEKQQEAAHLDQVASKGPIGRWWSRLQSGPNRITPAMAIVALGVVYGDIGTSPLYTMQTFLNGQGGLAHANREAVLGVLSLVFWSITLITTVKYVLIAMRIDNKGEGGIFALYSLVRKYGAWLAIPAMLGGAAFLADSVLTPAVSISSAVEGLETLPAFEKLFTENKQLTLMITAAIILMLFSVQSRGTERIGKAFGSVVLVWFSFLAVVGLANLSQYWSVFAALNPVYGVRFLFSSHNAAGLAIMGTVFLSTTGAEALYSDMGHVGRGNIYFTWPFIKIALVLCYFGQGAWMLNHWDDSAYIRTHGLNPFFEMMTPSVRYVAVVLSVVAGVIASQALITGAFTMVSEATHLNWMPHLQVRYPARTRGQLYIPVVNVVLCVSTLLVLALFRDSEHISAAYGLALTITMITTTILLAVYIWHSGRRIGAVVFTVLFLAIQFMFFFASMAKFLHGGWFTMLLTFAILLVMYTWNEGTKLERAQRRHMQPAECLPVLKRLHDDDTIPYFADNIVYLTSDPETKRIDTDIFFSIFADHPKRARAWWAVSVETADEPFTREYSVENFGTDYMFRVRIRLGFKVSQSIPAYIHQIMNDLSKSGDLPRQESRYPKLDADPNIGPIRYVLIHKALMPESKVSQRGAISLEVKYAIRHFAGSPVKWFGLAPYNPLIEIQPLFLATQRPPRLKRV
;
A
#
# COMPACT_ATOMS: atom_id res chain seq x y z
N MET A 1 -49.49 25.49 -60.45
CA MET A 1 -50.50 24.43 -60.45
C MET A 1 -49.92 23.39 -59.49
N ALA A 2 -50.33 23.47 -58.29
CA ALA A 2 -51.37 22.69 -57.61
C ALA A 2 -51.01 21.19 -57.66
N ASN A 3 -50.81 20.47 -56.61
CA ASN A 3 -51.55 20.31 -55.35
C ASN A 3 -50.69 19.61 -54.32
N GLU A 4 -50.74 20.04 -53.11
CA GLU A 4 -50.73 19.23 -51.87
C GLU A 4 -52.05 18.45 -51.76
N PRO A 5 -52.30 17.59 -50.74
CA PRO A 5 -51.49 16.94 -49.72
C PRO A 5 -51.84 15.43 -49.59
N ASN A 6 -51.20 14.64 -48.75
CA ASN A 6 -51.90 13.97 -47.68
C ASN A 6 -50.95 13.23 -46.66
N GLU A 7 -51.39 13.32 -45.48
CA GLU A 7 -50.92 12.87 -44.20
C GLU A 7 -50.86 11.32 -44.04
N ASP A 8 -50.08 10.93 -43.02
CA ASP A 8 -50.25 9.81 -42.11
C ASP A 8 -50.08 8.39 -42.63
N GLU A 9 -48.97 7.76 -42.23
CA GLU A 9 -49.00 6.61 -41.35
C GLU A 9 -47.56 6.17 -40.93
N PRO A 10 -47.34 5.81 -39.65
CA PRO A 10 -46.02 5.34 -39.20
C PRO A 10 -45.88 3.86 -39.44
N LEU A 11 -44.88 3.48 -40.22
CA LEU A 11 -44.44 2.11 -40.39
C LEU A 11 -43.81 1.58 -39.11
N PHE A 12 -44.63 0.98 -38.27
CA PHE A 12 -44.15 0.03 -37.25
C PHE A 12 -43.70 -1.26 -37.93
N HIS A 13 -42.37 -1.40 -38.09
CA HIS A 13 -41.83 -2.75 -38.30
C HIS A 13 -41.81 -3.50 -36.96
N ALA A 14 -42.68 -4.45 -36.83
CA ALA A 14 -42.70 -5.44 -35.77
C ALA A 14 -41.38 -6.25 -35.78
N ALA A 15 -40.47 -5.93 -34.86
CA ALA A 15 -39.35 -6.74 -34.55
C ALA A 15 -39.88 -7.95 -33.76
N THR A 16 -39.75 -9.13 -34.37
CA THR A 16 -40.02 -10.43 -33.83
C THR A 16 -39.39 -10.59 -32.42
N TYR A 17 -40.24 -10.78 -31.44
CA TYR A 17 -39.85 -11.16 -30.08
C TYR A 17 -39.19 -12.56 -30.15
N THR A 18 -37.86 -12.60 -30.13
CA THR A 18 -37.09 -13.74 -29.76
C THR A 18 -37.20 -13.92 -28.25
N GLN A 19 -37.56 -15.10 -27.82
CA GLN A 19 -37.84 -15.57 -26.47
C GLN A 19 -36.83 -15.00 -25.45
N ALA A 20 -37.35 -14.37 -24.41
CA ALA A 20 -36.58 -14.02 -23.21
C ALA A 20 -36.01 -15.33 -22.58
N PRO A 21 -34.75 -15.30 -22.08
CA PRO A 21 -34.22 -16.46 -21.39
C PRO A 21 -35.11 -16.75 -20.17
N LYS A 22 -35.48 -18.01 -19.98
CA LYS A 22 -36.20 -18.51 -18.81
C LYS A 22 -35.37 -18.17 -17.55
N VAL A 23 -35.76 -17.14 -16.83
CA VAL A 23 -35.26 -16.86 -15.47
C VAL A 23 -35.80 -18.00 -14.61
N SER A 24 -34.92 -18.86 -14.16
CA SER A 24 -35.27 -19.87 -13.17
C SER A 24 -35.65 -19.15 -11.89
N HIS A 25 -36.89 -19.26 -11.49
CA HIS A 25 -37.37 -18.78 -10.20
C HIS A 25 -36.73 -19.62 -9.08
N LYS A 26 -35.53 -19.19 -8.64
CA LYS A 26 -34.92 -19.74 -7.43
C LYS A 26 -35.80 -19.29 -6.25
N VAL A 27 -36.47 -20.27 -5.62
CA VAL A 27 -37.24 -20.01 -4.38
C VAL A 27 -36.22 -19.62 -3.31
N LEU A 28 -36.18 -18.32 -3.00
CA LEU A 28 -35.33 -17.78 -1.94
C LEU A 28 -35.68 -18.40 -0.60
N THR A 29 -34.68 -18.81 0.16
CA THR A 29 -34.85 -19.29 1.53
C THR A 29 -35.40 -18.17 2.44
N LYS A 30 -35.99 -18.54 3.57
CA LYS A 30 -36.52 -17.56 4.53
C LYS A 30 -35.45 -16.54 4.98
N GLU A 31 -34.20 -16.99 5.10
CA GLU A 31 -33.06 -16.13 5.49
C GLU A 31 -32.66 -15.17 4.36
N GLU A 32 -32.60 -15.64 3.10
CA GLU A 32 -32.32 -14.80 1.94
C GLU A 32 -33.40 -13.73 1.72
N ARG A 33 -34.69 -14.06 1.98
CA ARG A 33 -35.77 -13.07 1.98
C ARG A 33 -35.62 -12.03 3.08
N GLN A 34 -35.25 -12.42 4.29
CA GLN A 34 -35.02 -11.46 5.37
C GLN A 34 -33.85 -10.52 5.08
N VAL A 35 -32.78 -11.04 4.49
CA VAL A 35 -31.61 -10.20 4.07
C VAL A 35 -32.02 -9.20 2.98
N LEU A 36 -32.81 -9.64 1.99
CA LEU A 36 -33.30 -8.76 0.91
C LEU A 36 -34.30 -7.70 1.43
N ILE A 37 -35.18 -8.06 2.34
CA ILE A 37 -36.11 -7.12 2.97
C ILE A 37 -35.32 -6.07 3.77
N LYS A 38 -34.33 -6.51 4.56
CA LYS A 38 -33.48 -5.61 5.33
C LYS A 38 -32.67 -4.66 4.45
N GLN A 39 -32.13 -5.16 3.33
CA GLN A 39 -31.43 -4.33 2.34
C GLN A 39 -32.39 -3.33 1.63
N HIS A 40 -33.64 -3.72 1.43
CA HIS A 40 -34.64 -2.84 0.83
C HIS A 40 -35.10 -1.74 1.80
N GLU A 41 -35.27 -2.09 3.07
CA GLU A 41 -35.57 -1.14 4.14
C GLU A 41 -34.41 -0.17 4.39
N GLU A 42 -33.15 -0.65 4.37
CA GLU A 42 -31.95 0.19 4.44
C GLU A 42 -31.88 1.17 3.28
N LYS A 43 -32.18 0.72 2.04
CA LYS A 43 -32.22 1.59 0.85
C LYS A 43 -33.36 2.61 0.91
N GLN A 44 -34.51 2.25 1.42
CA GLN A 44 -35.63 3.20 1.57
C GLN A 44 -35.34 4.23 2.68
N GLN A 45 -34.72 3.83 3.78
CA GLN A 45 -34.27 4.75 4.83
C GLN A 45 -33.17 5.69 4.32
N GLU A 46 -32.26 5.19 3.48
CA GLU A 46 -31.22 5.99 2.83
C GLU A 46 -31.81 7.00 1.84
N ALA A 47 -32.81 6.62 1.04
CA ALA A 47 -33.52 7.51 0.13
C ALA A 47 -34.31 8.61 0.89
N ALA A 48 -35.03 8.27 1.94
CA ALA A 48 -35.74 9.23 2.78
C ALA A 48 -34.77 10.20 3.49
N HIS A 49 -33.57 9.72 3.89
CA HIS A 49 -32.52 10.55 4.44
C HIS A 49 -31.95 11.53 3.40
N LEU A 50 -31.79 11.09 2.17
CA LEU A 50 -31.31 11.93 1.06
C LEU A 50 -32.27 13.06 0.72
N ASP A 51 -33.59 12.83 0.80
CA ASP A 51 -34.62 13.87 0.59
C ASP A 51 -34.64 14.91 1.72
N GLN A 52 -34.46 14.49 2.99
CA GLN A 52 -34.28 15.41 4.11
C GLN A 52 -33.00 16.25 4.00
N VAL A 53 -31.97 15.71 3.36
CA VAL A 53 -30.69 16.38 3.14
C VAL A 53 -30.78 17.40 1.99
N ALA A 54 -31.61 17.15 0.99
CA ALA A 54 -31.83 18.07 -0.14
C ALA A 54 -32.43 19.41 0.30
N SER A 55 -33.18 19.44 1.40
CA SER A 55 -33.79 20.65 1.99
C SER A 55 -32.81 21.53 2.78
N LYS A 56 -31.59 21.05 3.08
CA LYS A 56 -30.59 21.79 3.86
C LYS A 56 -29.74 22.67 2.94
N GLY A 57 -29.37 23.87 3.39
CA GLY A 57 -28.51 24.79 2.65
C GLY A 57 -27.12 24.17 2.28
N PRO A 58 -26.28 24.89 1.52
CA PRO A 58 -25.03 24.36 0.97
C PRO A 58 -24.11 23.71 2.01
N ILE A 59 -24.00 24.28 3.20
CA ILE A 59 -23.21 23.75 4.34
C ILE A 59 -23.86 22.50 4.92
N GLY A 60 -25.20 22.49 5.04
CA GLY A 60 -25.93 21.32 5.52
C GLY A 60 -25.87 20.13 4.55
N ARG A 61 -25.87 20.39 3.24
CA ARG A 61 -25.65 19.36 2.20
C ARG A 61 -24.21 18.82 2.21
N TRP A 62 -23.24 19.68 2.42
CA TRP A 62 -21.84 19.26 2.58
C TRP A 62 -21.65 18.37 3.83
N TRP A 63 -22.21 18.81 4.97
CA TRP A 63 -22.14 18.08 6.23
C TRP A 63 -22.86 16.72 6.18
N SER A 64 -24.02 16.66 5.53
CA SER A 64 -24.76 15.39 5.41
C SER A 64 -24.13 14.41 4.42
N ARG A 65 -23.43 14.90 3.38
CA ARG A 65 -22.59 14.04 2.52
C ARG A 65 -21.39 13.44 3.26
N LEU A 66 -20.89 14.11 4.30
CA LEU A 66 -19.86 13.58 5.18
C LEU A 66 -20.41 12.57 6.21
N GLN A 67 -21.73 12.56 6.45
CA GLN A 67 -22.39 11.63 7.37
C GLN A 67 -23.00 10.41 6.69
N SER A 68 -23.06 10.35 5.36
CA SER A 68 -23.63 9.25 4.59
C SER A 68 -22.53 8.47 3.84
N GLY A 69 -22.66 7.14 3.78
CA GLY A 69 -21.77 6.26 3.05
C GLY A 69 -20.45 5.89 3.77
N PRO A 70 -19.46 5.33 3.08
CA PRO A 70 -18.22 4.83 3.66
C PRO A 70 -17.33 5.91 4.31
N ASN A 71 -17.63 7.20 4.08
CA ASN A 71 -16.91 8.34 4.63
C ASN A 71 -17.59 8.96 5.88
N ARG A 72 -18.47 8.20 6.55
CA ARG A 72 -19.20 8.68 7.72
C ARG A 72 -18.24 9.07 8.84
N ILE A 73 -18.38 10.31 9.33
CA ILE A 73 -17.64 10.78 10.50
C ILE A 73 -18.24 10.16 11.74
N THR A 74 -17.43 9.42 12.49
CA THR A 74 -17.81 8.90 13.81
C THR A 74 -16.72 9.27 14.83
N PRO A 75 -17.09 9.65 16.07
CA PRO A 75 -16.09 9.98 17.08
C PRO A 75 -15.08 8.86 17.32
N ALA A 76 -15.52 7.60 17.31
CA ALA A 76 -14.66 6.45 17.47
C ALA A 76 -13.63 6.34 16.33
N MET A 77 -14.06 6.52 15.06
CA MET A 77 -13.14 6.47 13.92
C MET A 77 -12.25 7.71 13.82
N ALA A 78 -12.72 8.88 14.30
CA ALA A 78 -11.87 10.07 14.42
C ALA A 78 -10.73 9.84 15.41
N ILE A 79 -10.99 9.20 16.55
CA ILE A 79 -9.95 8.81 17.51
C ILE A 79 -9.01 7.76 16.90
N VAL A 80 -9.53 6.76 16.19
CA VAL A 80 -8.68 5.77 15.47
C VAL A 80 -7.83 6.45 14.42
N ALA A 81 -8.38 7.42 13.67
CA ALA A 81 -7.63 8.20 12.68
C ALA A 81 -6.45 8.93 13.31
N LEU A 82 -6.61 9.50 14.52
CA LEU A 82 -5.50 10.14 15.23
C LEU A 82 -4.31 9.18 15.43
N GLY A 83 -4.57 7.95 15.85
CA GLY A 83 -3.52 6.98 16.14
C GLY A 83 -2.87 6.35 14.92
N VAL A 84 -3.64 6.14 13.84
CA VAL A 84 -3.14 5.44 12.65
C VAL A 84 -2.46 6.38 11.67
N VAL A 85 -2.99 7.60 11.50
CA VAL A 85 -2.61 8.48 10.38
C VAL A 85 -1.59 9.55 10.77
N TYR A 86 -1.64 10.08 11.99
CA TYR A 86 -0.89 11.26 12.37
C TYR A 86 0.35 10.99 13.23
N GLY A 87 0.72 9.74 13.44
CA GLY A 87 1.87 9.38 14.26
C GLY A 87 3.16 10.06 13.79
N ASP A 88 3.52 9.88 12.53
CA ASP A 88 4.76 10.39 11.95
C ASP A 88 4.78 11.93 11.87
N ILE A 89 3.67 12.56 11.48
CA ILE A 89 3.56 14.03 11.51
C ILE A 89 3.74 14.59 12.93
N GLY A 90 3.27 13.84 13.94
CA GLY A 90 3.35 14.24 15.35
C GLY A 90 4.73 14.13 15.96
N THR A 91 5.65 13.36 15.39
CA THR A 91 7.02 13.23 15.87
C THR A 91 7.98 14.22 15.23
N SER A 92 7.62 14.86 14.11
CA SER A 92 8.45 15.84 13.41
C SER A 92 8.95 17.00 14.30
N PRO A 93 8.17 17.55 15.26
CA PRO A 93 8.66 18.61 16.15
C PRO A 93 9.84 18.21 17.03
N LEU A 94 10.09 16.92 17.25
CA LEU A 94 11.18 16.42 18.08
C LEU A 94 12.56 16.72 17.48
N TYR A 95 12.67 16.76 16.15
CA TYR A 95 13.96 16.83 15.47
C TYR A 95 14.07 17.99 14.46
N THR A 96 12.97 18.54 13.95
CA THR A 96 13.01 19.56 12.89
C THR A 96 13.73 20.83 13.33
N MET A 97 13.39 21.38 14.50
CA MET A 97 14.01 22.63 14.96
C MET A 97 15.42 22.41 15.52
N GLN A 98 15.72 21.22 16.04
CA GLN A 98 17.08 20.81 16.38
C GLN A 98 17.97 20.76 15.13
N THR A 99 17.50 20.13 14.07
CA THR A 99 18.22 20.08 12.77
C THR A 99 18.42 21.48 12.19
N PHE A 100 17.45 22.38 12.40
CA PHE A 100 17.60 23.80 12.02
C PHE A 100 18.75 24.48 12.79
N LEU A 101 18.76 24.36 14.10
CA LEU A 101 19.81 24.96 14.93
C LEU A 101 21.21 24.44 14.56
N ASN A 102 21.33 23.12 14.39
CA ASN A 102 22.60 22.52 14.01
C ASN A 102 23.06 22.99 12.62
N GLY A 103 22.14 23.11 11.66
CA GLY A 103 22.42 23.65 10.32
C GLY A 103 22.78 25.14 10.30
N GLN A 104 22.37 25.92 11.30
CA GLN A 104 22.72 27.33 11.47
C GLN A 104 24.03 27.53 12.26
N GLY A 105 24.60 26.48 12.84
CA GLY A 105 25.80 26.60 13.70
C GLY A 105 25.49 26.88 15.16
N GLY A 106 24.29 26.57 15.62
CA GLY A 106 23.87 26.72 17.02
C GLY A 106 22.96 27.91 17.32
N LEU A 107 22.58 28.03 18.59
CA LEU A 107 21.61 29.03 19.05
C LEU A 107 22.10 30.49 18.87
N ALA A 108 23.40 30.76 18.98
CA ALA A 108 23.99 32.08 18.78
C ALA A 108 23.69 32.67 17.38
N HIS A 109 23.49 31.85 16.38
CA HIS A 109 23.17 32.27 15.02
C HIS A 109 21.66 32.27 14.72
N ALA A 110 20.82 31.84 15.67
CA ALA A 110 19.38 31.83 15.57
C ALA A 110 18.76 33.20 15.89
N ASN A 111 19.19 34.21 15.15
CA ASN A 111 18.65 35.57 15.32
C ASN A 111 17.18 35.65 14.94
N ARG A 112 16.51 36.77 15.19
CA ARG A 112 15.08 36.97 14.94
C ARG A 112 14.72 36.73 13.49
N GLU A 113 15.55 37.13 12.52
CA GLU A 113 15.28 36.95 11.10
C GLU A 113 15.30 35.46 10.72
N ALA A 114 16.29 34.70 11.22
CA ALA A 114 16.42 33.26 10.96
C ALA A 114 15.28 32.48 11.58
N VAL A 115 14.90 32.75 12.83
CA VAL A 115 13.79 32.05 13.51
C VAL A 115 12.45 32.35 12.84
N LEU A 116 12.12 33.63 12.57
CA LEU A 116 10.88 33.96 11.87
C LEU A 116 10.86 33.41 10.45
N GLY A 117 12.01 33.39 9.77
CA GLY A 117 12.16 32.83 8.44
C GLY A 117 11.87 31.32 8.41
N VAL A 118 12.52 30.52 9.26
CA VAL A 118 12.29 29.08 9.30
C VAL A 118 10.88 28.73 9.73
N LEU A 119 10.30 29.41 10.70
CA LEU A 119 8.92 29.19 11.12
C LEU A 119 7.92 29.51 10.02
N SER A 120 8.16 30.56 9.24
CA SER A 120 7.36 30.89 8.08
C SER A 120 7.43 29.80 7.01
N LEU A 121 8.63 29.30 6.72
CA LEU A 121 8.82 28.19 5.78
C LEU A 121 8.14 26.91 6.25
N VAL A 122 8.25 26.56 7.54
CA VAL A 122 7.58 25.39 8.14
C VAL A 122 6.05 25.52 8.05
N PHE A 123 5.50 26.68 8.45
CA PHE A 123 4.05 26.93 8.39
C PHE A 123 3.50 26.79 6.97
N TRP A 124 4.16 27.42 6.00
CA TRP A 124 3.71 27.38 4.61
C TRP A 124 3.95 26.03 3.95
N SER A 125 5.00 25.30 4.33
CA SER A 125 5.24 23.93 3.86
C SER A 125 4.15 22.98 4.34
N ILE A 126 3.81 22.98 5.64
CA ILE A 126 2.67 22.20 6.18
C ILE A 126 1.36 22.63 5.51
N THR A 127 1.18 23.93 5.25
CA THR A 127 -0.03 24.43 4.61
C THR A 127 -0.13 24.00 3.15
N LEU A 128 0.89 24.20 2.34
CA LEU A 128 0.85 23.90 0.91
C LEU A 128 0.96 22.40 0.64
N ILE A 129 1.93 21.72 1.25
CA ILE A 129 2.14 20.29 0.98
C ILE A 129 1.11 19.45 1.71
N THR A 130 1.05 19.49 3.03
CA THR A 130 0.18 18.58 3.77
C THR A 130 -1.29 18.97 3.62
N THR A 131 -1.64 20.25 3.85
CA THR A 131 -3.06 20.65 3.82
C THR A 131 -3.60 20.73 2.38
N VAL A 132 -2.96 21.54 1.50
CA VAL A 132 -3.53 21.79 0.17
C VAL A 132 -3.34 20.58 -0.74
N LYS A 133 -2.10 20.09 -0.90
CA LYS A 133 -1.82 18.99 -1.83
C LYS A 133 -2.45 17.69 -1.36
N TYR A 134 -2.16 17.24 -0.11
CA TYR A 134 -2.63 15.93 0.33
C TYR A 134 -4.05 15.94 0.85
N VAL A 135 -4.37 16.75 1.87
CA VAL A 135 -5.70 16.73 2.50
C VAL A 135 -6.78 17.26 1.57
N LEU A 136 -6.57 18.38 0.87
CA LEU A 136 -7.64 18.97 0.04
C LEU A 136 -7.71 18.44 -1.39
N ILE A 137 -6.59 18.03 -2.00
CA ILE A 137 -6.56 17.60 -3.40
C ILE A 137 -6.43 16.08 -3.50
N ALA A 138 -5.34 15.48 -3.00
CA ALA A 138 -5.05 14.06 -3.19
C ALA A 138 -6.13 13.15 -2.60
N MET A 139 -6.62 13.44 -1.39
CA MET A 139 -7.68 12.65 -0.74
C MET A 139 -9.02 12.64 -1.49
N ARG A 140 -9.24 13.57 -2.44
CA ARG A 140 -10.44 13.53 -3.28
C ARG A 140 -10.32 12.54 -4.44
N ILE A 141 -9.10 12.03 -4.66
CA ILE A 141 -8.75 11.12 -5.74
C ILE A 141 -8.42 9.77 -5.10
N ASP A 142 -9.46 8.99 -4.88
CA ASP A 142 -9.40 7.67 -4.29
C ASP A 142 -9.83 6.58 -5.28
N ASN A 143 -9.31 5.39 -5.11
CA ASN A 143 -9.76 4.20 -5.82
C ASN A 143 -10.61 3.34 -4.88
N LYS A 144 -11.94 3.46 -4.97
CA LYS A 144 -12.91 2.76 -4.09
C LYS A 144 -12.64 2.98 -2.59
N GLY A 145 -12.25 4.20 -2.23
CA GLY A 145 -11.92 4.59 -0.87
C GLY A 145 -10.45 4.37 -0.47
N GLU A 146 -9.65 3.71 -1.29
CA GLU A 146 -8.21 3.51 -1.04
C GLU A 146 -7.38 4.66 -1.64
N GLY A 147 -6.38 5.11 -0.88
CA GLY A 147 -5.42 6.14 -1.30
C GLY A 147 -4.01 5.58 -1.51
N GLY A 148 -3.04 6.48 -1.64
CA GLY A 148 -1.64 6.11 -1.83
C GLY A 148 -1.22 5.97 -3.29
N ILE A 149 0.09 5.77 -3.51
CA ILE A 149 0.70 5.80 -4.84
C ILE A 149 0.15 4.71 -5.76
N PHE A 150 -0.02 3.48 -5.26
CA PHE A 150 -0.44 2.36 -6.10
C PHE A 150 -1.93 2.40 -6.42
N ALA A 151 -2.76 2.85 -5.47
CA ALA A 151 -4.17 3.12 -5.72
C ALA A 151 -4.32 4.22 -6.80
N LEU A 152 -3.53 5.29 -6.69
CA LEU A 152 -3.48 6.37 -7.68
C LEU A 152 -2.99 5.88 -9.05
N TYR A 153 -1.94 5.04 -9.09
CA TYR A 153 -1.47 4.42 -10.33
C TYR A 153 -2.57 3.60 -11.01
N SER A 154 -3.36 2.85 -10.23
CA SER A 154 -4.46 2.05 -10.77
C SER A 154 -5.50 2.89 -11.52
N LEU A 155 -5.70 4.16 -11.12
CA LEU A 155 -6.60 5.11 -11.79
C LEU A 155 -5.99 5.68 -13.09
N VAL A 156 -4.67 5.86 -13.13
CA VAL A 156 -4.00 6.53 -14.25
C VAL A 156 -3.31 5.59 -15.23
N ARG A 157 -3.12 4.31 -14.91
CA ARG A 157 -2.42 3.33 -15.76
C ARG A 157 -2.95 3.22 -17.19
N LYS A 158 -4.24 3.51 -17.39
CA LYS A 158 -4.90 3.52 -18.70
C LYS A 158 -4.41 4.62 -19.64
N TYR A 159 -3.76 5.65 -19.11
CA TYR A 159 -3.28 6.80 -19.90
C TYR A 159 -1.83 6.64 -20.39
N GLY A 160 -1.09 5.64 -19.92
CA GLY A 160 0.23 5.34 -20.42
C GLY A 160 1.00 4.31 -19.60
N ALA A 161 1.67 3.40 -20.29
CA ALA A 161 2.49 2.36 -19.64
C ALA A 161 3.71 2.93 -18.89
N TRP A 162 4.22 4.11 -19.31
CA TRP A 162 5.36 4.78 -18.68
C TRP A 162 5.10 5.19 -17.23
N LEU A 163 3.81 5.38 -16.85
CA LEU A 163 3.40 5.74 -15.50
C LEU A 163 3.72 4.66 -14.45
N ALA A 164 4.01 3.43 -14.90
CA ALA A 164 4.48 2.38 -14.01
C ALA A 164 5.83 2.70 -13.36
N ILE A 165 6.74 3.37 -14.10
CA ILE A 165 8.08 3.71 -13.59
C ILE A 165 8.02 4.68 -12.41
N PRO A 166 7.38 5.88 -12.51
CA PRO A 166 7.25 6.76 -11.37
C PRO A 166 6.46 6.12 -10.22
N ALA A 167 5.43 5.31 -10.50
CA ALA A 167 4.69 4.63 -9.45
C ALA A 167 5.56 3.60 -8.69
N MET A 168 6.37 2.79 -9.39
CA MET A 168 7.32 1.87 -8.76
C MET A 168 8.38 2.63 -7.97
N LEU A 169 8.93 3.71 -8.54
CA LEU A 169 9.94 4.54 -7.86
C LEU A 169 9.40 5.14 -6.57
N GLY A 170 8.20 5.71 -6.61
CA GLY A 170 7.57 6.28 -5.42
C GLY A 170 7.21 5.23 -4.37
N GLY A 171 6.71 4.06 -4.80
CA GLY A 171 6.45 2.95 -3.88
C GLY A 171 7.72 2.38 -3.26
N ALA A 172 8.80 2.24 -4.03
CA ALA A 172 10.10 1.81 -3.53
C ALA A 172 10.69 2.81 -2.52
N ALA A 173 10.55 4.11 -2.81
CA ALA A 173 11.00 5.18 -1.92
C ALA A 173 10.17 5.21 -0.62
N PHE A 174 8.85 5.00 -0.68
CA PHE A 174 8.00 4.88 0.51
C PHE A 174 8.38 3.67 1.38
N LEU A 175 8.71 2.54 0.77
CA LEU A 175 9.18 1.36 1.51
C LEU A 175 10.56 1.60 2.15
N ALA A 176 11.45 2.34 1.49
CA ALA A 176 12.73 2.76 2.06
C ALA A 176 12.53 3.71 3.25
N ASP A 177 11.56 4.62 3.15
CA ASP A 177 11.15 5.50 4.23
C ASP A 177 10.66 4.73 5.47
N SER A 178 9.90 3.66 5.26
CA SER A 178 9.40 2.79 6.34
C SER A 178 10.51 2.10 7.15
N VAL A 179 11.73 2.06 6.65
CA VAL A 179 12.92 1.59 7.38
C VAL A 179 13.51 2.70 8.27
N LEU A 180 13.49 3.93 7.79
CA LEU A 180 14.16 5.06 8.44
C LEU A 180 13.33 5.70 9.55
N THR A 181 12.02 5.81 9.36
CA THR A 181 11.12 6.46 10.31
C THR A 181 11.15 5.86 11.73
N PRO A 182 11.12 4.51 11.92
CA PRO A 182 11.25 3.95 13.26
C PRO A 182 12.59 4.29 13.91
N ALA A 183 13.67 4.32 13.12
CA ALA A 183 14.99 4.67 13.63
C ALA A 183 15.04 6.14 14.09
N VAL A 184 14.58 7.09 13.26
CA VAL A 184 14.66 8.52 13.60
C VAL A 184 13.71 8.91 14.72
N SER A 185 12.46 8.44 14.67
CA SER A 185 11.44 8.85 15.64
C SER A 185 11.71 8.31 17.04
N ILE A 186 12.19 7.06 17.13
CA ILE A 186 12.51 6.45 18.43
C ILE A 186 13.84 7.01 18.95
N SER A 187 14.88 7.20 18.10
CA SER A 187 16.15 7.80 18.54
C SER A 187 15.93 9.20 19.09
N SER A 188 15.25 10.07 18.34
CA SER A 188 14.99 11.46 18.78
C SER A 188 14.22 11.52 20.11
N ALA A 189 13.30 10.57 20.33
CA ALA A 189 12.56 10.50 21.59
C ALA A 189 13.44 9.99 22.75
N VAL A 190 14.31 9.01 22.51
CA VAL A 190 15.21 8.44 23.53
C VAL A 190 16.35 9.42 23.84
N GLU A 191 16.85 10.16 22.85
CA GLU A 191 17.82 11.26 23.07
C GLU A 191 17.29 12.33 24.01
N GLY A 192 15.96 12.48 24.15
CA GLY A 192 15.35 13.30 25.18
C GLY A 192 15.75 12.94 26.62
N LEU A 193 16.19 11.70 26.87
CA LEU A 193 16.73 11.29 28.18
C LEU A 193 18.02 12.03 28.52
N GLU A 194 18.82 12.44 27.54
CA GLU A 194 20.06 13.20 27.73
C GLU A 194 19.81 14.61 28.30
N THR A 195 18.58 15.14 28.10
CA THR A 195 18.17 16.46 28.59
C THR A 195 17.64 16.42 30.02
N LEU A 196 17.51 15.24 30.65
CA LEU A 196 16.99 15.08 32.00
C LEU A 196 18.11 15.19 33.03
N PRO A 197 18.05 16.13 34.04
CA PRO A 197 19.12 16.35 35.01
C PRO A 197 19.59 15.12 35.77
N ALA A 198 18.67 14.13 36.01
CA ALA A 198 18.99 12.90 36.71
C ALA A 198 19.81 11.92 35.86
N PHE A 199 19.71 12.01 34.54
CA PHE A 199 20.27 11.06 33.60
C PHE A 199 21.33 11.67 32.66
N GLU A 200 21.47 13.00 32.63
CA GLU A 200 22.36 13.73 31.74
C GLU A 200 23.78 13.13 31.72
N LYS A 201 24.42 13.00 32.88
CA LYS A 201 25.79 12.42 32.98
C LYS A 201 25.87 11.01 32.45
N LEU A 202 24.88 10.16 32.79
CA LEU A 202 24.87 8.74 32.41
C LEU A 202 24.78 8.56 30.88
N PHE A 203 23.92 9.32 30.21
CA PHE A 203 23.70 9.19 28.78
C PHE A 203 24.70 9.99 27.93
N THR A 204 25.20 11.14 28.44
CA THR A 204 26.24 11.94 27.76
C THR A 204 27.59 11.21 27.77
N GLU A 205 27.95 10.54 28.86
CA GLU A 205 29.17 9.72 28.95
C GLU A 205 29.03 8.37 28.20
N ASN A 206 27.83 7.78 28.13
CA ASN A 206 27.56 6.48 27.51
C ASN A 206 26.55 6.56 26.36
N LYS A 207 26.92 7.20 25.24
CA LYS A 207 26.07 7.23 24.03
C LYS A 207 25.64 5.83 23.52
N GLN A 208 26.40 4.77 23.87
CA GLN A 208 26.03 3.40 23.58
C GLN A 208 24.74 2.97 24.29
N LEU A 209 24.43 3.52 25.46
CA LEU A 209 23.22 3.21 26.21
C LEU A 209 21.97 3.71 25.49
N THR A 210 22.00 4.95 24.96
CA THR A 210 20.93 5.50 24.10
C THR A 210 20.68 4.60 22.90
N LEU A 211 21.75 4.16 22.24
CA LEU A 211 21.67 3.23 21.10
C LEU A 211 21.06 1.87 21.48
N MET A 212 21.47 1.30 22.60
CA MET A 212 20.95 0.01 23.09
C MET A 212 19.46 0.09 23.46
N ILE A 213 19.03 1.16 24.13
CA ILE A 213 17.62 1.37 24.49
C ILE A 213 16.79 1.54 23.23
N THR A 214 17.25 2.35 22.28
CA THR A 214 16.57 2.51 20.98
C THR A 214 16.45 1.20 20.24
N ALA A 215 17.53 0.42 20.17
CA ALA A 215 17.52 -0.91 19.54
C ALA A 215 16.55 -1.89 20.25
N ALA A 216 16.51 -1.87 21.57
CA ALA A 216 15.60 -2.71 22.36
C ALA A 216 14.12 -2.35 22.09
N ILE A 217 13.80 -1.07 22.02
CA ILE A 217 12.44 -0.60 21.68
C ILE A 217 12.07 -1.02 20.26
N ILE A 218 12.97 -0.86 19.28
CA ILE A 218 12.76 -1.30 17.89
C ILE A 218 12.52 -2.81 17.82
N LEU A 219 13.36 -3.62 18.48
CA LEU A 219 13.19 -5.07 18.53
C LEU A 219 11.86 -5.48 19.16
N MET A 220 11.47 -4.84 20.25
CA MET A 220 10.19 -5.06 20.90
C MET A 220 9.03 -4.72 19.96
N LEU A 221 9.10 -3.57 19.26
CA LEU A 221 8.10 -3.13 18.30
C LEU A 221 7.86 -4.16 17.19
N PHE A 222 8.93 -4.61 16.52
CA PHE A 222 8.83 -5.61 15.45
C PHE A 222 8.40 -6.99 15.94
N SER A 223 8.74 -7.38 17.18
CA SER A 223 8.34 -8.65 17.79
C SER A 223 6.83 -8.74 18.06
N VAL A 224 6.19 -7.62 18.40
CA VAL A 224 4.75 -7.56 18.74
C VAL A 224 3.86 -7.53 17.49
N GLN A 225 4.40 -7.20 16.31
CA GLN A 225 3.63 -7.07 15.05
C GLN A 225 2.77 -8.29 14.71
N SER A 226 3.27 -9.49 14.98
CA SER A 226 2.59 -10.75 14.64
C SER A 226 1.28 -10.99 15.40
N ARG A 227 1.11 -10.33 16.57
CA ARG A 227 -0.08 -10.48 17.43
C ARG A 227 -1.27 -9.61 17.00
N GLY A 228 -1.04 -8.73 16.02
CA GLY A 228 -2.05 -7.76 15.54
C GLY A 228 -2.19 -6.54 16.44
N THR A 229 -2.54 -5.43 15.82
CA THR A 229 -2.59 -4.11 16.45
C THR A 229 -4.01 -3.65 16.79
N GLU A 230 -5.04 -4.50 16.58
CA GLU A 230 -6.45 -4.09 16.75
C GLU A 230 -6.78 -3.61 18.17
N ARG A 231 -6.31 -4.34 19.18
CA ARG A 231 -6.55 -3.96 20.60
C ARG A 231 -5.73 -2.75 21.01
N ILE A 232 -4.50 -2.69 20.53
CA ILE A 232 -3.52 -1.63 20.83
C ILE A 232 -3.89 -0.37 20.03
N GLY A 233 -4.38 -0.50 18.78
CA GLY A 233 -4.75 0.62 17.92
C GLY A 233 -5.89 1.48 18.45
N LYS A 234 -6.83 0.92 19.22
CA LYS A 234 -7.85 1.70 19.90
C LYS A 234 -7.26 2.59 21.02
N ALA A 235 -6.24 2.11 21.71
CA ALA A 235 -5.52 2.89 22.73
C ALA A 235 -4.63 3.96 22.07
N PHE A 236 -4.04 3.68 20.90
CA PHE A 236 -3.16 4.60 20.18
C PHE A 236 -3.81 5.95 19.88
N GLY A 237 -5.07 5.94 19.43
CA GLY A 237 -5.79 7.19 19.14
C GLY A 237 -5.92 8.10 20.34
N SER A 238 -6.22 7.54 21.51
CA SER A 238 -6.32 8.31 22.76
C SER A 238 -4.96 8.85 23.21
N VAL A 239 -3.90 8.04 23.07
CA VAL A 239 -2.53 8.47 23.41
C VAL A 239 -2.08 9.59 22.48
N VAL A 240 -2.33 9.47 21.16
CA VAL A 240 -1.97 10.49 20.19
C VAL A 240 -2.79 11.78 20.42
N LEU A 241 -4.04 11.69 20.84
CA LEU A 241 -4.83 12.86 21.23
C LEU A 241 -4.16 13.57 22.42
N VAL A 242 -3.74 12.83 23.45
CA VAL A 242 -2.98 13.40 24.58
C VAL A 242 -1.67 14.02 24.10
N TRP A 243 -0.96 13.35 23.20
CA TRP A 243 0.29 13.85 22.64
C TRP A 243 0.11 15.20 21.92
N PHE A 244 -0.82 15.31 20.96
CA PHE A 244 -1.07 16.57 20.26
C PHE A 244 -1.61 17.67 21.19
N SER A 245 -2.42 17.33 22.18
CA SER A 245 -2.87 18.25 23.20
C SER A 245 -1.68 18.76 24.02
N PHE A 246 -0.77 17.88 24.40
CA PHE A 246 0.48 18.22 25.08
C PHE A 246 1.34 19.17 24.24
N LEU A 247 1.57 18.87 22.94
CA LEU A 247 2.29 19.74 22.02
C LEU A 247 1.67 21.14 21.95
N ALA A 248 0.34 21.22 21.86
CA ALA A 248 -0.38 22.48 21.81
C ALA A 248 -0.23 23.29 23.11
N VAL A 249 -0.36 22.65 24.28
CA VAL A 249 -0.26 23.30 25.59
C VAL A 249 1.15 23.82 25.84
N VAL A 250 2.17 22.99 25.61
CA VAL A 250 3.57 23.40 25.81
C VAL A 250 3.97 24.50 24.82
N GLY A 251 3.53 24.39 23.54
CA GLY A 251 3.74 25.44 22.56
C GLY A 251 3.11 26.78 22.97
N LEU A 252 1.85 26.74 23.39
CA LEU A 252 1.11 27.93 23.83
C LEU A 252 1.73 28.56 25.09
N ALA A 253 2.22 27.77 26.05
CA ALA A 253 2.87 28.26 27.26
C ALA A 253 4.12 29.11 26.92
N ASN A 254 4.93 28.63 25.95
CA ASN A 254 6.12 29.39 25.52
C ASN A 254 5.76 30.59 24.63
N LEU A 255 4.71 30.51 23.83
CA LEU A 255 4.22 31.63 23.02
C LEU A 255 3.80 32.82 23.86
N SER A 256 3.29 32.59 25.10
CA SER A 256 2.87 33.67 26.01
C SER A 256 3.99 34.66 26.31
N GLN A 257 5.25 34.26 26.17
CA GLN A 257 6.42 35.09 26.41
C GLN A 257 6.84 35.92 25.19
N TYR A 258 6.47 35.52 23.96
CA TYR A 258 6.96 36.17 22.74
C TYR A 258 5.97 36.10 21.59
N TRP A 259 4.83 36.79 21.70
CA TRP A 259 3.75 36.78 20.68
C TRP A 259 4.17 37.28 19.30
N SER A 260 5.24 38.06 19.20
CA SER A 260 5.74 38.59 17.92
C SER A 260 6.18 37.49 16.94
N VAL A 261 6.30 36.23 17.38
CA VAL A 261 6.60 35.07 16.54
C VAL A 261 5.48 34.83 15.52
N PHE A 262 4.23 35.23 15.79
CA PHE A 262 3.13 35.14 14.82
C PHE A 262 3.34 36.00 13.56
N ALA A 263 4.32 36.92 13.55
CA ALA A 263 4.74 37.57 12.32
C ALA A 263 5.21 36.57 11.25
N ALA A 264 5.70 35.37 11.65
CA ALA A 264 6.09 34.30 10.75
C ALA A 264 4.93 33.72 9.92
N LEU A 265 3.66 34.01 10.22
CA LEU A 265 2.52 33.68 9.35
C LEU A 265 2.61 34.40 7.99
N ASN A 266 3.29 35.52 7.91
CA ASN A 266 3.55 36.23 6.67
C ASN A 266 4.64 35.49 5.86
N PRO A 267 4.35 35.00 4.63
CA PRO A 267 5.30 34.25 3.80
C PRO A 267 6.54 35.05 3.41
N VAL A 268 6.48 36.35 3.47
CA VAL A 268 7.61 37.25 3.13
C VAL A 268 8.83 36.97 4.02
N TYR A 269 8.63 36.62 5.30
CA TYR A 269 9.74 36.25 6.19
C TYR A 269 10.47 35.00 5.72
N GLY A 270 9.73 34.00 5.27
CA GLY A 270 10.31 32.77 4.74
C GLY A 270 11.09 32.99 3.45
N VAL A 271 10.48 33.70 2.49
CA VAL A 271 11.13 34.02 1.20
C VAL A 271 12.38 34.89 1.43
N ARG A 272 12.28 35.92 2.23
CA ARG A 272 13.42 36.81 2.56
C ARG A 272 14.56 36.02 3.20
N PHE A 273 14.25 35.13 4.14
CA PHE A 273 15.26 34.32 4.84
C PHE A 273 16.01 33.38 3.88
N LEU A 274 15.33 32.77 2.90
CA LEU A 274 15.98 31.89 1.92
C LEU A 274 17.15 32.54 1.17
N PHE A 275 17.05 33.84 0.93
CA PHE A 275 18.05 34.61 0.18
C PHE A 275 18.88 35.56 1.09
N SER A 276 18.69 35.46 2.41
CA SER A 276 19.40 36.30 3.38
C SER A 276 20.80 35.77 3.65
N SER A 277 21.75 36.69 3.94
CA SER A 277 23.07 36.33 4.44
C SER A 277 23.07 35.71 5.85
N HIS A 278 21.97 35.83 6.58
CA HIS A 278 21.74 35.17 7.86
C HIS A 278 21.36 33.71 7.76
N ASN A 279 21.15 33.21 6.56
CA ASN A 279 20.90 31.78 6.31
C ASN A 279 22.22 31.07 6.02
N ALA A 280 22.88 30.57 7.06
CA ALA A 280 24.15 29.86 6.94
C ALA A 280 24.05 28.58 6.08
N ALA A 281 22.91 27.92 6.12
CA ALA A 281 22.66 26.70 5.33
C ALA A 281 22.27 27.00 3.87
N GLY A 282 21.97 28.25 3.49
CA GLY A 282 21.48 28.59 2.16
C GLY A 282 20.23 27.81 1.77
N LEU A 283 20.11 27.39 0.52
CA LEU A 283 18.96 26.61 0.06
C LEU A 283 18.85 25.22 0.73
N ALA A 284 19.93 24.70 1.34
CA ALA A 284 19.90 23.41 2.05
C ALA A 284 18.96 23.44 3.28
N ILE A 285 18.59 24.63 3.79
CA ILE A 285 17.58 24.78 4.86
C ILE A 285 16.24 24.18 4.48
N MET A 286 15.88 24.15 3.19
CA MET A 286 14.64 23.54 2.72
C MET A 286 14.59 22.03 3.00
N GLY A 287 15.74 21.34 3.08
CA GLY A 287 15.83 19.95 3.50
C GLY A 287 15.53 19.75 4.99
N THR A 288 15.71 20.78 5.81
CA THR A 288 15.29 20.79 7.22
C THR A 288 13.81 21.15 7.36
N VAL A 289 13.36 22.18 6.65
CA VAL A 289 11.94 22.58 6.60
C VAL A 289 11.06 21.43 6.11
N PHE A 290 11.54 20.66 5.14
CA PHE A 290 10.86 19.48 4.62
C PHE A 290 10.51 18.46 5.71
N LEU A 291 11.35 18.27 6.73
CA LEU A 291 11.11 17.36 7.85
C LEU A 291 9.78 17.63 8.57
N SER A 292 9.30 18.88 8.55
CA SER A 292 8.01 19.25 9.13
C SER A 292 6.79 18.71 8.34
N THR A 293 7.00 18.23 7.12
CA THR A 293 5.95 17.70 6.24
C THR A 293 5.98 16.17 6.09
N THR A 294 6.86 15.50 6.84
CA THR A 294 6.91 14.03 6.89
C THR A 294 5.56 13.45 7.33
N GLY A 295 5.25 12.23 6.90
CA GLY A 295 3.96 11.61 7.18
C GLY A 295 2.78 12.08 6.31
N ALA A 296 2.95 13.13 5.48
CA ALA A 296 1.88 13.59 4.59
C ALA A 296 1.51 12.55 3.52
N GLU A 297 2.46 11.75 3.06
CA GLU A 297 2.21 10.65 2.11
C GLU A 297 1.51 9.47 2.81
N ALA A 298 1.95 9.12 4.02
CA ALA A 298 1.31 8.09 4.83
C ALA A 298 -0.15 8.42 5.13
N LEU A 299 -0.46 9.70 5.42
CA LEU A 299 -1.81 10.20 5.62
C LEU A 299 -2.72 9.92 4.39
N TYR A 300 -2.20 10.05 3.17
CA TYR A 300 -2.93 9.73 1.94
C TYR A 300 -3.05 8.21 1.74
N SER A 301 -2.01 7.45 2.04
CA SER A 301 -2.02 5.98 1.93
C SER A 301 -3.02 5.34 2.91
N ASP A 302 -3.07 5.82 4.15
CA ASP A 302 -3.89 5.23 5.21
C ASP A 302 -5.35 5.71 5.20
N MET A 303 -5.71 6.57 4.25
CA MET A 303 -7.08 7.10 4.12
C MET A 303 -8.14 5.99 4.04
N GLY A 304 -7.82 4.87 3.39
CA GLY A 304 -8.75 3.74 3.24
C GLY A 304 -9.12 3.06 4.55
N HIS A 305 -8.25 3.15 5.56
CA HIS A 305 -8.47 2.49 6.86
C HIS A 305 -9.41 3.26 7.79
N VAL A 306 -9.40 4.57 7.70
CA VAL A 306 -10.11 5.44 8.65
C VAL A 306 -11.21 6.27 8.01
N GLY A 307 -11.24 6.35 6.70
CA GLY A 307 -12.17 7.16 5.92
C GLY A 307 -11.79 8.65 5.89
N ARG A 308 -11.87 9.23 4.71
CA ARG A 308 -11.48 10.62 4.42
C ARG A 308 -12.22 11.66 5.29
N GLY A 309 -13.50 11.41 5.66
CA GLY A 309 -14.28 12.31 6.50
C GLY A 309 -13.67 12.53 7.89
N ASN A 310 -13.16 11.45 8.50
CA ASN A 310 -12.54 11.52 9.83
C ASN A 310 -11.21 12.30 9.79
N ILE A 311 -10.45 12.18 8.69
CA ILE A 311 -9.21 12.95 8.49
C ILE A 311 -9.53 14.45 8.30
N TYR A 312 -10.54 14.80 7.51
CA TYR A 312 -10.96 16.21 7.37
C TYR A 312 -11.41 16.83 8.69
N PHE A 313 -12.03 16.04 9.56
CA PHE A 313 -12.47 16.50 10.88
C PHE A 313 -11.31 16.70 11.85
N THR A 314 -10.33 15.78 11.87
CA THR A 314 -9.22 15.80 12.83
C THR A 314 -8.06 16.69 12.41
N TRP A 315 -7.83 16.89 11.09
CA TRP A 315 -6.70 17.65 10.58
C TRP A 315 -6.58 19.10 11.09
N PRO A 316 -7.66 19.89 11.20
CA PRO A 316 -7.54 21.26 11.76
C PRO A 316 -6.94 21.28 13.16
N PHE A 317 -7.36 20.36 14.04
CA PHE A 317 -6.82 20.23 15.39
C PHE A 317 -5.32 19.89 15.35
N ILE A 318 -4.95 18.89 14.55
CA ILE A 318 -3.56 18.46 14.40
C ILE A 318 -2.68 19.61 13.87
N LYS A 319 -3.13 20.30 12.83
CA LYS A 319 -2.40 21.45 12.26
C LYS A 319 -2.19 22.56 13.27
N ILE A 320 -3.22 22.90 14.03
CA ILE A 320 -3.12 23.93 15.08
C ILE A 320 -2.11 23.51 16.15
N ALA A 321 -2.18 22.26 16.62
CA ALA A 321 -1.25 21.75 17.64
C ALA A 321 0.21 21.78 17.16
N LEU A 322 0.48 21.38 15.90
CA LEU A 322 1.81 21.44 15.30
C LEU A 322 2.32 22.89 15.19
N VAL A 323 1.48 23.79 14.66
CA VAL A 323 1.86 25.22 14.52
C VAL A 323 2.17 25.83 15.87
N LEU A 324 1.33 25.60 16.88
CA LEU A 324 1.59 26.09 18.24
C LEU A 324 2.91 25.54 18.80
N CYS A 325 3.20 24.26 18.58
CA CYS A 325 4.44 23.65 19.04
C CYS A 325 5.68 24.26 18.36
N TYR A 326 5.68 24.38 17.02
CA TYR A 326 6.80 24.98 16.28
C TYR A 326 7.01 26.44 16.63
N PHE A 327 5.92 27.21 16.73
CA PHE A 327 6.00 28.63 17.13
C PHE A 327 6.44 28.79 18.58
N GLY A 328 6.03 27.85 19.49
CA GLY A 328 6.53 27.82 20.86
C GLY A 328 8.03 27.58 20.95
N GLN A 329 8.55 26.62 20.17
CA GLN A 329 10.00 26.38 20.04
C GLN A 329 10.73 27.65 19.55
N GLY A 330 10.15 28.33 18.53
CA GLY A 330 10.69 29.56 18.01
C GLY A 330 10.67 30.72 19.04
N ALA A 331 9.58 30.82 19.81
CA ALA A 331 9.50 31.79 20.89
C ALA A 331 10.56 31.55 21.96
N TRP A 332 10.76 30.29 22.35
CA TRP A 332 11.81 29.89 23.28
C TRP A 332 13.20 30.24 22.75
N MET A 333 13.51 29.94 21.48
CA MET A 333 14.79 30.29 20.86
C MET A 333 15.03 31.79 20.85
N LEU A 334 14.01 32.60 20.53
CA LEU A 334 14.15 34.08 20.55
C LEU A 334 14.33 34.67 21.94
N ASN A 335 13.85 33.98 22.98
CA ASN A 335 14.00 34.40 24.36
C ASN A 335 15.38 34.05 24.94
N HIS A 336 16.08 33.03 24.39
CA HIS A 336 17.33 32.51 24.91
C HIS A 336 18.50 32.61 23.91
N TRP A 337 18.34 33.32 22.78
CA TRP A 337 19.35 33.38 21.71
C TRP A 337 20.69 33.99 22.15
N ASP A 338 20.69 34.84 23.20
CA ASP A 338 21.87 35.51 23.77
C ASP A 338 22.30 34.91 25.12
N ASP A 339 21.72 33.82 25.54
CA ASP A 339 22.05 33.18 26.81
C ASP A 339 23.29 32.29 26.68
N SER A 340 24.37 32.71 27.35
CA SER A 340 25.68 32.06 27.31
C SER A 340 25.66 30.60 27.80
N ALA A 341 24.70 30.22 28.64
CA ALA A 341 24.55 28.84 29.11
C ALA A 341 24.13 27.92 28.00
N TYR A 342 23.13 28.31 27.19
CA TYR A 342 22.63 27.52 26.06
C TYR A 342 23.51 27.62 24.81
N ILE A 343 24.18 28.74 24.57
CA ILE A 343 25.10 28.96 23.44
C ILE A 343 26.24 27.94 23.42
N ARG A 344 26.73 27.54 24.60
CA ARG A 344 27.83 26.57 24.76
C ARG A 344 27.40 25.13 24.69
N THR A 345 26.10 24.84 24.67
CA THR A 345 25.59 23.48 24.68
C THR A 345 25.53 22.92 23.24
N HIS A 346 26.35 21.92 22.95
CA HIS A 346 26.30 21.20 21.68
C HIS A 346 25.10 20.27 21.65
N GLY A 347 24.43 20.19 20.49
CA GLY A 347 23.30 19.25 20.29
C GLY A 347 22.01 19.69 20.99
N LEU A 348 21.81 20.98 21.21
CA LEU A 348 20.67 21.58 21.88
C LEU A 348 19.36 21.19 21.14
N ASN A 349 18.41 20.59 21.88
CA ASN A 349 17.11 20.28 21.33
C ASN A 349 16.03 21.24 21.86
N PRO A 350 15.57 22.22 21.05
CA PRO A 350 14.61 23.23 21.48
C PRO A 350 13.31 22.65 21.99
N PHE A 351 12.89 21.49 21.48
CA PHE A 351 11.65 20.84 21.91
C PHE A 351 11.67 20.46 23.40
N PHE A 352 12.76 19.86 23.87
CA PHE A 352 12.86 19.47 25.29
C PHE A 352 13.25 20.66 26.17
N GLU A 353 14.13 21.55 25.67
CA GLU A 353 14.63 22.69 26.45
C GLU A 353 13.57 23.76 26.72
N MET A 354 12.52 23.88 25.88
CA MET A 354 11.42 24.82 26.12
C MET A 354 10.53 24.44 27.32
N MET A 355 10.81 23.32 27.99
CA MET A 355 10.03 22.80 29.11
C MET A 355 10.78 22.85 30.42
N THR A 356 10.04 23.07 31.52
CA THR A 356 10.60 22.90 32.86
C THR A 356 11.03 21.47 33.11
N PRO A 357 12.05 21.22 33.98
CA PRO A 357 12.56 19.88 34.23
C PRO A 357 11.45 18.84 34.58
N SER A 358 10.47 19.22 35.37
CA SER A 358 9.35 18.32 35.76
C SER A 358 8.47 17.93 34.57
N VAL A 359 8.17 18.85 33.67
CA VAL A 359 7.37 18.59 32.45
C VAL A 359 8.17 17.79 31.43
N ARG A 360 9.49 17.96 31.38
CA ARG A 360 10.40 17.25 30.49
C ARG A 360 10.38 15.75 30.70
N TYR A 361 10.27 15.25 31.94
CA TYR A 361 10.08 13.80 32.20
C TYR A 361 8.85 13.26 31.52
N VAL A 362 7.72 13.97 31.61
CA VAL A 362 6.47 13.58 30.96
C VAL A 362 6.63 13.63 29.42
N ALA A 363 7.29 14.68 28.91
CA ALA A 363 7.55 14.84 27.49
C ALA A 363 8.34 13.67 26.89
N VAL A 364 9.41 13.23 27.58
CA VAL A 364 10.24 12.10 27.12
C VAL A 364 9.42 10.81 27.07
N VAL A 365 8.64 10.51 28.09
CA VAL A 365 7.80 9.30 28.10
C VAL A 365 6.77 9.35 26.99
N LEU A 366 6.07 10.49 26.83
CA LEU A 366 5.07 10.65 25.78
C LEU A 366 5.69 10.61 24.39
N SER A 367 6.87 11.21 24.18
CA SER A 367 7.57 11.19 22.88
C SER A 367 8.01 9.78 22.47
N VAL A 368 8.51 8.96 23.42
CA VAL A 368 8.85 7.55 23.15
C VAL A 368 7.61 6.76 22.73
N VAL A 369 6.49 6.91 23.45
CA VAL A 369 5.24 6.25 23.09
C VAL A 369 4.71 6.75 21.75
N ALA A 370 4.77 8.06 21.47
CA ALA A 370 4.40 8.64 20.19
C ALA A 370 5.27 8.10 19.05
N GLY A 371 6.61 8.00 19.24
CA GLY A 371 7.55 7.44 18.29
C GLY A 371 7.27 5.96 17.98
N VAL A 372 6.91 5.17 18.99
CA VAL A 372 6.47 3.77 18.81
C VAL A 372 5.18 3.70 17.99
N ILE A 373 4.20 4.57 18.25
CA ILE A 373 2.93 4.61 17.50
C ILE A 373 3.17 5.05 16.05
N ALA A 374 4.00 6.07 15.83
CA ALA A 374 4.40 6.53 14.51
C ALA A 374 5.03 5.41 13.68
N SER A 375 5.99 4.71 14.29
CA SER A 375 6.67 3.57 13.67
C SER A 375 5.71 2.45 13.34
N GLN A 376 4.76 2.16 14.24
CA GLN A 376 3.74 1.14 14.05
C GLN A 376 2.84 1.44 12.84
N ALA A 377 2.39 2.67 12.70
CA ALA A 377 1.56 3.11 11.57
C ALA A 377 2.31 2.89 10.24
N LEU A 378 3.55 3.33 10.16
CA LEU A 378 4.33 3.24 8.92
C LEU A 378 4.70 1.79 8.55
N ILE A 379 5.02 0.93 9.53
CA ILE A 379 5.24 -0.51 9.30
C ILE A 379 3.97 -1.16 8.72
N THR A 380 2.80 -0.80 9.25
CA THR A 380 1.51 -1.29 8.71
C THR A 380 1.27 -0.79 7.29
N GLY A 381 1.57 0.48 7.02
CA GLY A 381 1.56 1.08 5.68
C GLY A 381 2.49 0.34 4.70
N ALA A 382 3.69 -0.03 5.14
CA ALA A 382 4.63 -0.83 4.34
C ALA A 382 4.06 -2.20 3.98
N PHE A 383 3.40 -2.89 4.90
CA PHE A 383 2.76 -4.17 4.60
C PHE A 383 1.63 -3.99 3.56
N THR A 384 0.83 -2.94 3.67
CA THR A 384 -0.23 -2.61 2.71
C THR A 384 0.37 -2.34 1.33
N MET A 385 1.42 -1.52 1.25
CA MET A 385 2.13 -1.22 0.00
C MET A 385 2.71 -2.46 -0.67
N VAL A 386 3.32 -3.38 0.09
CA VAL A 386 3.83 -4.65 -0.46
C VAL A 386 2.69 -5.53 -0.96
N SER A 387 1.56 -5.58 -0.25
CA SER A 387 0.37 -6.30 -0.70
C SER A 387 -0.18 -5.72 -2.00
N GLU A 388 -0.31 -4.41 -2.12
CA GLU A 388 -0.76 -3.73 -3.35
C GLU A 388 0.23 -3.95 -4.50
N ALA A 389 1.54 -3.86 -4.25
CA ALA A 389 2.57 -4.18 -5.24
C ALA A 389 2.46 -5.62 -5.75
N THR A 390 2.11 -6.56 -4.87
CA THR A 390 1.85 -7.96 -5.22
C THR A 390 0.61 -8.09 -6.13
N HIS A 391 -0.48 -7.38 -5.82
CA HIS A 391 -1.68 -7.34 -6.68
C HIS A 391 -1.42 -6.73 -8.05
N LEU A 392 -0.51 -5.74 -8.12
CA LEU A 392 -0.05 -5.16 -9.40
C LEU A 392 0.95 -6.05 -10.15
N ASN A 393 1.35 -7.20 -9.59
CA ASN A 393 2.40 -8.09 -10.08
C ASN A 393 3.77 -7.41 -10.17
N TRP A 394 4.08 -6.52 -9.24
CA TRP A 394 5.38 -5.86 -9.11
C TRP A 394 6.24 -6.47 -7.99
N MET A 395 5.63 -7.28 -7.13
CA MET A 395 6.31 -8.05 -6.10
C MET A 395 5.85 -9.51 -6.09
N PRO A 396 6.65 -10.43 -5.53
CA PRO A 396 6.26 -11.82 -5.40
C PRO A 396 5.09 -11.99 -4.44
N HIS A 397 4.31 -13.06 -4.62
CA HIS A 397 3.29 -13.45 -3.66
C HIS A 397 3.94 -13.92 -2.37
N LEU A 398 3.92 -13.07 -1.35
CA LEU A 398 4.39 -13.37 -0.01
C LEU A 398 3.25 -13.91 0.86
N GLN A 399 3.59 -14.67 1.90
CA GLN A 399 2.59 -15.13 2.86
C GLN A 399 2.03 -13.94 3.65
N VAL A 400 0.76 -13.64 3.46
CA VAL A 400 0.03 -12.61 4.20
C VAL A 400 -0.79 -13.27 5.31
N ARG A 401 -0.71 -12.72 6.52
CA ARG A 401 -1.54 -13.11 7.66
C ARG A 401 -2.44 -11.94 8.04
N TYR A 402 -3.67 -12.23 8.39
CA TYR A 402 -4.67 -11.23 8.78
C TYR A 402 -5.00 -11.39 10.27
N PRO A 403 -4.25 -10.73 11.17
CA PRO A 403 -4.46 -10.90 12.61
C PRO A 403 -5.77 -10.28 13.10
N ALA A 404 -6.35 -9.33 12.37
CA ALA A 404 -7.58 -8.65 12.74
C ALA A 404 -8.75 -8.91 11.78
N ARG A 405 -9.97 -8.49 12.15
CA ARG A 405 -11.17 -8.62 11.32
C ARG A 405 -11.31 -7.54 10.25
N THR A 406 -10.53 -6.49 10.29
CA THR A 406 -10.54 -5.37 9.34
C THR A 406 -9.51 -5.56 8.22
N ARG A 407 -9.78 -5.08 6.99
CA ARG A 407 -8.90 -5.22 5.82
C ARG A 407 -7.53 -4.59 6.00
N GLY A 408 -7.44 -3.51 6.76
CA GLY A 408 -6.23 -2.71 6.92
C GLY A 408 -5.15 -3.30 7.83
N GLN A 409 -5.40 -4.43 8.49
CA GLN A 409 -4.42 -5.03 9.38
C GLN A 409 -3.89 -6.34 8.79
N LEU A 410 -2.89 -6.21 7.94
CA LEU A 410 -2.15 -7.35 7.40
C LEU A 410 -0.75 -7.41 8.00
N TYR A 411 -0.24 -8.62 8.06
CA TYR A 411 1.11 -8.92 8.56
C TYR A 411 1.83 -9.81 7.56
N ILE A 412 3.02 -9.39 7.13
CA ILE A 412 3.86 -10.12 6.19
C ILE A 412 5.18 -10.46 6.88
N PRO A 413 5.37 -11.72 7.36
CA PRO A 413 6.53 -12.09 8.18
C PRO A 413 7.88 -11.72 7.55
N VAL A 414 8.05 -11.99 6.26
CA VAL A 414 9.30 -11.70 5.53
C VAL A 414 9.60 -10.22 5.52
N VAL A 415 8.60 -9.39 5.21
CA VAL A 415 8.74 -7.93 5.18
C VAL A 415 9.06 -7.39 6.58
N ASN A 416 8.40 -7.93 7.63
CA ASN A 416 8.66 -7.55 9.01
C ASN A 416 10.13 -7.79 9.40
N VAL A 417 10.68 -8.96 9.06
CA VAL A 417 12.08 -9.28 9.34
C VAL A 417 13.03 -8.37 8.56
N VAL A 418 12.76 -8.16 7.27
CA VAL A 418 13.59 -7.28 6.43
C VAL A 418 13.57 -5.84 6.95
N LEU A 419 12.39 -5.29 7.28
CA LEU A 419 12.28 -3.96 7.88
C LEU A 419 13.03 -3.88 9.21
N CYS A 420 12.86 -4.85 10.11
CA CYS A 420 13.54 -4.89 11.41
C CYS A 420 15.06 -4.87 11.24
N VAL A 421 15.61 -5.79 10.44
CA VAL A 421 17.07 -5.87 10.21
C VAL A 421 17.59 -4.59 9.55
N SER A 422 16.89 -4.05 8.56
CA SER A 422 17.29 -2.81 7.88
C SER A 422 17.23 -1.60 8.83
N THR A 423 16.20 -1.49 9.69
CA THR A 423 16.09 -0.42 10.69
C THR A 423 17.22 -0.49 11.74
N LEU A 424 17.54 -1.68 12.22
CA LEU A 424 18.67 -1.88 13.15
C LEU A 424 20.01 -1.59 12.48
N LEU A 425 20.16 -1.93 11.20
CA LEU A 425 21.35 -1.57 10.42
C LEU A 425 21.51 -0.06 10.28
N VAL A 426 20.42 0.67 9.98
CA VAL A 426 20.40 2.14 9.94
C VAL A 426 20.86 2.72 11.29
N LEU A 427 20.28 2.22 12.38
CA LEU A 427 20.64 2.65 13.73
C LEU A 427 22.13 2.39 14.04
N ALA A 428 22.65 1.25 13.65
CA ALA A 428 24.07 0.91 13.87
C ALA A 428 25.04 1.74 13.03
N LEU A 429 24.64 2.10 11.78
CA LEU A 429 25.48 2.89 10.86
C LEU A 429 25.51 4.37 11.25
N PHE A 430 24.37 4.95 11.56
CA PHE A 430 24.25 6.41 11.75
C PHE A 430 24.29 6.84 13.21
N ARG A 431 23.91 5.96 14.15
CA ARG A 431 24.02 6.09 15.62
C ARG A 431 23.19 7.16 16.30
N ASP A 432 22.92 8.29 15.68
CA ASP A 432 22.13 9.40 16.23
C ASP A 432 21.02 9.88 15.30
N SER A 433 20.02 10.55 15.86
CA SER A 433 18.85 11.02 15.14
C SER A 433 19.16 12.07 14.08
N GLU A 434 20.24 12.85 14.25
CA GLU A 434 20.63 13.90 13.31
C GLU A 434 21.11 13.31 11.99
N HIS A 435 22.03 12.33 12.04
CA HIS A 435 22.53 11.65 10.86
C HIS A 435 21.43 10.81 10.17
N ILE A 436 20.55 10.16 10.96
CA ILE A 436 19.39 9.45 10.41
C ILE A 436 18.42 10.41 9.73
N SER A 437 18.17 11.60 10.31
CA SER A 437 17.32 12.64 9.70
C SER A 437 17.89 13.19 8.40
N ALA A 438 19.23 13.24 8.27
CA ALA A 438 19.89 13.62 7.03
C ALA A 438 19.66 12.59 5.91
N ALA A 439 19.63 11.30 6.25
CA ALA A 439 19.34 10.21 5.32
C ALA A 439 17.85 10.17 4.90
N TYR A 440 16.96 10.57 5.78
CA TYR A 440 15.52 10.41 5.71
C TYR A 440 14.86 11.23 4.57
N GLY A 441 15.28 12.47 4.37
CA GLY A 441 14.59 13.43 3.50
C GLY A 441 14.53 13.05 2.02
N LEU A 442 15.48 12.26 1.51
CA LEU A 442 15.62 12.01 0.08
C LEU A 442 14.55 11.06 -0.47
N ALA A 443 14.23 9.97 0.24
CA ALA A 443 13.20 9.02 -0.18
C ALA A 443 11.82 9.68 -0.24
N LEU A 444 11.45 10.41 0.81
CA LEU A 444 10.14 11.07 0.88
C LEU A 444 9.95 12.13 -0.21
N THR A 445 11.00 12.90 -0.55
CA THR A 445 10.90 13.88 -1.64
C THR A 445 10.65 13.20 -2.98
N ILE A 446 11.26 12.04 -3.25
CA ILE A 446 11.00 11.22 -4.44
C ILE A 446 9.55 10.74 -4.44
N THR A 447 9.06 10.21 -3.32
CA THR A 447 7.67 9.78 -3.17
C THR A 447 6.69 10.92 -3.45
N MET A 448 6.95 12.10 -2.90
CA MET A 448 6.10 13.28 -3.12
C MET A 448 6.09 13.76 -4.57
N ILE A 449 7.24 13.75 -5.26
CA ILE A 449 7.36 14.12 -6.67
C ILE A 449 6.57 13.14 -7.54
N THR A 450 6.75 11.85 -7.31
CA THR A 450 6.04 10.81 -8.08
C THR A 450 4.53 10.88 -7.89
N THR A 451 4.06 11.09 -6.66
CA THR A 451 2.63 11.33 -6.37
C THR A 451 2.13 12.57 -7.10
N THR A 452 2.90 13.66 -7.16
CA THR A 452 2.52 14.87 -7.90
C THR A 452 2.39 14.60 -9.39
N ILE A 453 3.30 13.83 -9.99
CA ILE A 453 3.24 13.46 -11.41
C ILE A 453 1.97 12.65 -11.69
N LEU A 454 1.68 11.65 -10.87
CA LEU A 454 0.48 10.81 -11.04
C LEU A 454 -0.82 11.62 -10.86
N LEU A 455 -0.88 12.50 -9.86
CA LEU A 455 -2.01 13.40 -9.64
C LEU A 455 -2.19 14.37 -10.81
N ALA A 456 -1.10 14.94 -11.32
CA ALA A 456 -1.13 15.85 -12.47
C ALA A 456 -1.74 15.17 -13.71
N VAL A 457 -1.35 13.94 -14.01
CA VAL A 457 -1.91 13.16 -15.11
C VAL A 457 -3.41 12.89 -14.89
N TYR A 458 -3.81 12.55 -13.66
CA TYR A 458 -5.23 12.36 -13.35
C TYR A 458 -6.04 13.64 -13.55
N ILE A 459 -5.59 14.78 -13.01
CA ILE A 459 -6.26 16.08 -13.13
C ILE A 459 -6.34 16.51 -14.59
N TRP A 460 -5.27 16.31 -15.37
CA TRP A 460 -5.21 16.61 -16.79
C TRP A 460 -6.31 15.89 -17.58
N HIS A 461 -6.44 14.58 -17.35
CA HIS A 461 -7.44 13.75 -18.04
C HIS A 461 -8.87 13.90 -17.48
N SER A 462 -9.01 14.54 -16.31
CA SER A 462 -10.31 14.91 -15.75
C SER A 462 -10.89 16.20 -16.39
N GLY A 463 -10.28 16.72 -17.45
CA GLY A 463 -10.73 17.90 -18.20
C GLY A 463 -10.27 19.24 -17.63
N ARG A 464 -9.57 19.27 -16.49
CA ARG A 464 -9.10 20.51 -15.83
C ARG A 464 -7.65 20.83 -16.19
N ARG A 465 -7.35 21.03 -17.48
CA ARG A 465 -5.96 21.18 -17.98
C ARG A 465 -5.20 22.34 -17.35
N ILE A 466 -5.80 23.53 -17.24
CA ILE A 466 -5.15 24.71 -16.61
C ILE A 466 -4.84 24.40 -15.15
N GLY A 467 -5.81 23.82 -14.41
CA GLY A 467 -5.60 23.41 -13.03
C GLY A 467 -4.49 22.38 -12.88
N ALA A 468 -4.36 21.45 -13.82
CA ALA A 468 -3.25 20.47 -13.82
C ALA A 468 -1.91 21.16 -14.01
N VAL A 469 -1.78 22.13 -14.93
CA VAL A 469 -0.52 22.87 -15.14
C VAL A 469 -0.14 23.66 -13.90
N VAL A 470 -1.08 24.46 -13.35
CA VAL A 470 -0.83 25.25 -12.13
C VAL A 470 -0.44 24.36 -10.96
N PHE A 471 -1.15 23.25 -10.75
CA PHE A 471 -0.84 22.26 -9.73
C PHE A 471 0.57 21.70 -9.92
N THR A 472 0.90 21.28 -11.14
CA THR A 472 2.20 20.66 -11.45
C THR A 472 3.35 21.62 -11.23
N VAL A 473 3.26 22.83 -11.79
CA VAL A 473 4.31 23.84 -11.67
C VAL A 473 4.54 24.24 -10.20
N LEU A 474 3.46 24.54 -9.47
CA LEU A 474 3.56 24.97 -8.08
C LEU A 474 4.19 23.87 -7.19
N PHE A 475 3.64 22.67 -7.23
CA PHE A 475 4.08 21.62 -6.31
C PHE A 475 5.40 20.99 -6.73
N LEU A 476 5.69 20.82 -8.02
CA LEU A 476 7.00 20.33 -8.44
C LEU A 476 8.10 21.35 -8.11
N ALA A 477 7.87 22.66 -8.27
CA ALA A 477 8.87 23.68 -7.90
C ALA A 477 9.27 23.56 -6.42
N ILE A 478 8.29 23.48 -5.51
CA ILE A 478 8.55 23.33 -4.07
C ILE A 478 9.25 22.00 -3.79
N GLN A 479 8.81 20.91 -4.40
CA GLN A 479 9.36 19.58 -4.14
C GLN A 479 10.75 19.39 -4.73
N PHE A 480 11.07 19.99 -5.87
CA PHE A 480 12.42 20.01 -6.38
C PHE A 480 13.37 20.82 -5.49
N MET A 481 12.90 21.92 -4.88
CA MET A 481 13.69 22.60 -3.86
C MET A 481 13.99 21.68 -2.67
N PHE A 482 13.01 20.94 -2.16
CA PHE A 482 13.23 19.93 -1.12
C PHE A 482 14.18 18.83 -1.56
N PHE A 483 14.03 18.33 -2.78
CA PHE A 483 14.87 17.27 -3.34
C PHE A 483 16.34 17.72 -3.44
N PHE A 484 16.61 18.88 -4.05
CA PHE A 484 17.97 19.41 -4.18
C PHE A 484 18.58 19.75 -2.82
N ALA A 485 17.79 20.28 -1.89
CA ALA A 485 18.23 20.55 -0.52
C ALA A 485 18.57 19.24 0.22
N SER A 486 17.77 18.19 0.07
CA SER A 486 18.05 16.87 0.63
C SER A 486 19.26 16.21 -0.05
N MET A 487 19.45 16.45 -1.37
CA MET A 487 20.62 15.96 -2.11
C MET A 487 21.93 16.56 -1.61
N ALA A 488 21.93 17.78 -1.08
CA ALA A 488 23.11 18.35 -0.44
C ALA A 488 23.61 17.52 0.77
N LYS A 489 22.70 16.76 1.40
CA LYS A 489 23.02 15.83 2.50
C LYS A 489 23.31 14.40 2.02
N PHE A 490 23.47 14.16 0.70
CA PHE A 490 23.65 12.83 0.13
C PHE A 490 24.80 12.05 0.78
N LEU A 491 25.98 12.68 0.89
CA LEU A 491 27.17 12.07 1.50
C LEU A 491 27.05 11.85 3.03
N HIS A 492 26.15 12.57 3.69
CA HIS A 492 25.91 12.47 5.13
C HIS A 492 24.83 11.45 5.51
N GLY A 493 24.42 10.57 4.57
CA GLY A 493 23.47 9.48 4.83
C GLY A 493 22.44 9.26 3.72
N GLY A 494 22.16 10.25 2.88
CA GLY A 494 21.19 10.13 1.77
C GLY A 494 21.51 9.02 0.78
N TRP A 495 22.79 8.65 0.62
CA TRP A 495 23.23 7.54 -0.22
C TRP A 495 22.60 6.20 0.18
N PHE A 496 22.44 5.95 1.49
CA PHE A 496 21.86 4.70 1.98
C PHE A 496 20.40 4.56 1.56
N THR A 497 19.64 5.63 1.72
CA THR A 497 18.22 5.67 1.32
C THR A 497 18.03 5.47 -0.18
N MET A 498 18.92 6.07 -0.98
CA MET A 498 18.91 5.88 -2.43
C MET A 498 19.28 4.44 -2.82
N LEU A 499 20.28 3.85 -2.14
CA LEU A 499 20.64 2.44 -2.35
C LEU A 499 19.46 1.51 -2.04
N LEU A 500 18.79 1.73 -0.91
CA LEU A 500 17.63 0.94 -0.50
C LEU A 500 16.46 1.11 -1.48
N THR A 501 16.16 2.36 -1.86
CA THR A 501 15.13 2.67 -2.87
C THR A 501 15.46 1.97 -4.20
N PHE A 502 16.71 2.05 -4.65
CA PHE A 502 17.13 1.41 -5.89
C PHE A 502 17.05 -0.12 -5.81
N ALA A 503 17.44 -0.72 -4.69
CA ALA A 503 17.34 -2.17 -4.49
C ALA A 503 15.88 -2.66 -4.55
N ILE A 504 14.97 -1.95 -3.88
CA ILE A 504 13.53 -2.27 -3.91
C ILE A 504 12.96 -2.04 -5.32
N LEU A 505 13.31 -0.94 -5.98
CA LEU A 505 12.91 -0.64 -7.34
C LEU A 505 13.39 -1.71 -8.33
N LEU A 506 14.62 -2.19 -8.17
CA LEU A 506 15.18 -3.26 -8.99
C LEU A 506 14.37 -4.55 -8.85
N VAL A 507 14.00 -4.92 -7.63
CA VAL A 507 13.12 -6.07 -7.37
C VAL A 507 11.78 -5.89 -8.06
N MET A 508 11.14 -4.72 -7.91
CA MET A 508 9.84 -4.44 -8.54
C MET A 508 9.92 -4.45 -10.06
N TYR A 509 10.94 -3.83 -10.61
CA TYR A 509 11.15 -3.75 -12.06
C TYR A 509 11.42 -5.13 -12.68
N THR A 510 12.36 -5.88 -12.11
CA THR A 510 12.71 -7.22 -12.62
C THR A 510 11.55 -8.20 -12.49
N TRP A 511 10.80 -8.13 -11.42
CA TRP A 511 9.59 -8.93 -11.23
C TRP A 511 8.50 -8.60 -12.27
N ASN A 512 8.26 -7.31 -12.52
CA ASN A 512 7.30 -6.84 -13.52
C ASN A 512 7.69 -7.28 -14.94
N GLU A 513 8.95 -7.04 -15.34
CA GLU A 513 9.44 -7.41 -16.66
C GLU A 513 9.47 -8.93 -16.86
N GLY A 514 9.93 -9.68 -15.87
CA GLY A 514 9.86 -11.14 -15.92
C GLY A 514 8.42 -11.66 -16.03
N THR A 515 7.47 -11.02 -15.34
CA THR A 515 6.04 -11.39 -15.43
C THR A 515 5.43 -11.04 -16.79
N LYS A 516 5.81 -9.91 -17.39
CA LYS A 516 5.40 -9.55 -18.76
C LYS A 516 5.92 -10.55 -19.79
N LEU A 517 7.22 -10.94 -19.68
CA LEU A 517 7.81 -11.94 -20.56
C LEU A 517 7.12 -13.30 -20.46
N GLU A 518 6.82 -13.77 -19.24
CA GLU A 518 6.05 -15.00 -19.06
C GLU A 518 4.63 -14.90 -19.62
N ARG A 519 3.95 -13.77 -19.45
CA ARG A 519 2.59 -13.56 -19.99
C ARG A 519 2.57 -13.49 -21.51
N ALA A 520 3.58 -12.85 -22.12
CA ALA A 520 3.68 -12.76 -23.58
C ALA A 520 3.83 -14.13 -24.27
N GLN A 521 4.25 -15.15 -23.52
CA GLN A 521 4.43 -16.52 -24.00
C GLN A 521 3.23 -17.41 -23.76
N ARG A 522 2.19 -16.93 -23.04
CA ARG A 522 0.99 -17.74 -22.85
C ARG A 522 0.26 -17.89 -24.17
N ARG A 523 0.11 -19.13 -24.57
CA ARG A 523 -0.67 -19.51 -25.75
C ARG A 523 -1.99 -20.13 -25.27
N HIS A 524 -3.04 -19.81 -25.98
CA HIS A 524 -4.36 -20.34 -25.72
C HIS A 524 -4.83 -21.07 -26.96
N MET A 525 -5.43 -22.25 -26.76
CA MET A 525 -6.09 -22.99 -27.81
C MET A 525 -7.61 -22.74 -27.76
N GLN A 526 -8.22 -22.76 -28.94
CA GLN A 526 -9.67 -22.74 -29.01
C GLN A 526 -10.21 -24.10 -28.53
N PRO A 527 -11.33 -24.13 -27.78
CA PRO A 527 -11.94 -25.39 -27.38
C PRO A 527 -12.21 -26.33 -28.55
N ALA A 528 -12.62 -25.80 -29.70
CA ALA A 528 -12.87 -26.57 -30.92
C ALA A 528 -11.63 -27.33 -31.41
N GLU A 529 -10.43 -26.89 -31.11
CA GLU A 529 -9.18 -27.57 -31.55
C GLU A 529 -8.74 -28.65 -30.56
N CYS A 530 -8.88 -28.42 -29.26
CA CYS A 530 -8.36 -29.34 -28.24
C CYS A 530 -9.39 -30.37 -27.73
N LEU A 531 -10.68 -30.02 -27.65
CA LEU A 531 -11.71 -30.94 -27.14
C LEU A 531 -11.83 -32.24 -27.94
N PRO A 532 -11.79 -32.28 -29.29
CA PRO A 532 -11.82 -33.53 -30.04
C PRO A 532 -10.65 -34.48 -29.76
N VAL A 533 -9.47 -33.88 -29.43
CA VAL A 533 -8.27 -34.67 -29.10
C VAL A 533 -8.39 -35.23 -27.68
N LEU A 534 -8.87 -34.40 -26.73
CA LEU A 534 -9.15 -34.84 -25.36
C LEU A 534 -10.23 -35.91 -25.32
N LYS A 535 -11.27 -35.82 -26.18
CA LYS A 535 -12.29 -36.82 -26.28
C LYS A 535 -11.72 -38.16 -26.69
N ARG A 536 -10.86 -38.18 -27.71
CA ARG A 536 -10.18 -39.43 -28.14
C ARG A 536 -9.39 -40.08 -27.02
N LEU A 537 -8.65 -39.27 -26.22
CA LEU A 537 -7.93 -39.75 -25.05
C LEU A 537 -8.87 -40.25 -23.93
N HIS A 538 -9.99 -39.55 -23.73
CA HIS A 538 -11.01 -39.92 -22.74
C HIS A 538 -11.64 -41.31 -23.06
N ASP A 539 -11.97 -41.53 -24.34
CA ASP A 539 -12.69 -42.71 -24.82
C ASP A 539 -11.77 -43.92 -25.11
N ASP A 540 -10.44 -43.74 -25.07
CA ASP A 540 -9.47 -44.79 -25.36
C ASP A 540 -9.19 -45.69 -24.16
N ASP A 541 -9.86 -46.84 -24.10
CA ASP A 541 -9.70 -47.81 -23.01
C ASP A 541 -8.36 -48.54 -23.00
N THR A 542 -7.57 -48.43 -24.06
CA THR A 542 -6.21 -49.03 -24.12
C THR A 542 -5.23 -48.31 -23.22
N ILE A 543 -5.49 -47.02 -22.90
CA ILE A 543 -4.68 -46.20 -22.04
C ILE A 543 -5.24 -46.25 -20.61
N PRO A 544 -4.45 -46.69 -19.62
CA PRO A 544 -4.91 -46.70 -18.23
C PRO A 544 -5.15 -45.29 -17.69
N TYR A 545 -6.14 -45.14 -16.80
CA TYR A 545 -6.38 -43.87 -16.13
C TYR A 545 -5.17 -43.48 -15.28
N PHE A 546 -4.64 -42.26 -15.50
CA PHE A 546 -3.64 -41.65 -14.64
C PHE A 546 -4.24 -41.24 -13.28
N ALA A 547 -5.44 -40.65 -13.32
CA ALA A 547 -6.29 -40.39 -12.17
C ALA A 547 -7.74 -40.22 -12.68
N ASP A 548 -8.74 -40.32 -11.81
CA ASP A 548 -10.11 -40.05 -12.23
C ASP A 548 -10.31 -38.55 -12.48
N ASN A 549 -9.73 -37.72 -11.61
CA ASN A 549 -9.75 -36.26 -11.75
C ASN A 549 -8.32 -35.68 -11.74
N ILE A 550 -7.97 -34.89 -12.75
CA ILE A 550 -6.70 -34.16 -12.78
C ILE A 550 -6.99 -32.67 -12.70
N VAL A 551 -6.44 -32.00 -11.67
CA VAL A 551 -6.67 -30.60 -11.39
C VAL A 551 -5.39 -29.82 -11.68
N TYR A 552 -5.43 -28.96 -12.70
CA TYR A 552 -4.38 -28.04 -13.07
C TYR A 552 -4.63 -26.67 -12.45
N LEU A 553 -3.67 -26.14 -11.70
CA LEU A 553 -3.74 -24.76 -11.22
C LEU A 553 -3.13 -23.83 -12.27
N THR A 554 -3.95 -22.89 -12.76
CA THR A 554 -3.54 -21.86 -13.71
C THR A 554 -3.76 -20.47 -13.13
N SER A 555 -2.89 -19.53 -13.50
CA SER A 555 -3.05 -18.11 -13.14
C SER A 555 -3.76 -17.31 -14.24
N ASP A 556 -4.33 -17.99 -15.25
CA ASP A 556 -5.03 -17.34 -16.34
C ASP A 556 -6.52 -17.13 -15.98
N PRO A 557 -7.04 -15.90 -15.99
CA PRO A 557 -8.45 -15.61 -15.75
C PRO A 557 -9.34 -15.84 -16.99
N GLU A 558 -8.77 -16.07 -18.17
CA GLU A 558 -9.53 -16.28 -19.40
C GLU A 558 -10.38 -17.57 -19.28
N THR A 559 -11.69 -17.45 -19.37
CA THR A 559 -12.61 -18.57 -19.15
C THR A 559 -13.04 -19.28 -20.44
N LYS A 560 -12.92 -18.61 -21.58
CA LYS A 560 -13.41 -19.13 -22.86
C LYS A 560 -12.38 -19.91 -23.69
N ARG A 561 -11.13 -19.96 -23.24
CA ARG A 561 -10.02 -20.62 -23.94
C ARG A 561 -9.30 -21.58 -23.02
N ILE A 562 -8.62 -22.56 -23.55
CA ILE A 562 -7.84 -23.53 -22.78
C ILE A 562 -6.36 -23.15 -22.88
N ASP A 563 -5.69 -23.14 -21.73
CA ASP A 563 -4.26 -22.88 -21.65
C ASP A 563 -3.49 -24.01 -22.37
N THR A 564 -2.67 -23.67 -23.34
CA THR A 564 -1.89 -24.62 -24.13
C THR A 564 -0.93 -25.44 -23.27
N ASP A 565 -0.43 -24.87 -22.18
CA ASP A 565 0.46 -25.56 -21.25
C ASP A 565 -0.24 -26.76 -20.58
N ILE A 566 -1.53 -26.62 -20.24
CA ILE A 566 -2.35 -27.71 -19.69
C ILE A 566 -2.50 -28.81 -20.74
N PHE A 567 -2.80 -28.43 -21.97
CA PHE A 567 -2.96 -29.41 -23.07
C PHE A 567 -1.66 -30.16 -23.30
N PHE A 568 -0.50 -29.50 -23.37
CA PHE A 568 0.79 -30.15 -23.47
C PHE A 568 1.10 -31.07 -22.29
N SER A 569 0.77 -30.64 -21.07
CA SER A 569 0.98 -31.48 -19.87
C SER A 569 0.19 -32.78 -19.94
N ILE A 570 -1.04 -32.76 -20.47
CA ILE A 570 -1.86 -33.96 -20.60
C ILE A 570 -1.16 -35.02 -21.50
N PHE A 571 -0.44 -34.59 -22.52
CA PHE A 571 0.23 -35.48 -23.48
C PHE A 571 1.75 -35.62 -23.27
N ALA A 572 2.34 -34.88 -22.30
CA ALA A 572 3.76 -34.98 -22.01
C ALA A 572 4.10 -36.33 -21.35
N ASP A 573 5.27 -36.88 -21.70
CA ASP A 573 5.81 -38.15 -21.27
C ASP A 573 4.88 -39.34 -21.58
N HIS A 574 3.76 -39.46 -20.88
CA HIS A 574 2.69 -40.42 -21.10
C HIS A 574 1.35 -39.70 -21.09
N PRO A 575 0.40 -40.10 -21.99
CA PRO A 575 -0.93 -39.52 -22.01
C PRO A 575 -1.62 -39.68 -20.64
N LYS A 576 -2.00 -38.56 -20.02
CA LYS A 576 -2.65 -38.55 -18.70
C LYS A 576 -4.16 -38.68 -18.89
N ARG A 577 -4.63 -39.87 -19.17
CA ARG A 577 -6.05 -40.19 -19.28
C ARG A 577 -6.76 -39.94 -17.95
N ALA A 578 -7.87 -39.21 -17.99
CA ALA A 578 -8.70 -38.92 -16.82
C ALA A 578 -10.19 -39.02 -17.21
N ARG A 579 -11.07 -39.20 -16.23
CA ARG A 579 -12.52 -39.02 -16.42
C ARG A 579 -12.86 -37.56 -16.56
N ALA A 580 -12.13 -36.68 -15.82
CA ALA A 580 -12.29 -35.23 -15.95
C ALA A 580 -10.97 -34.48 -15.74
N TRP A 581 -10.73 -33.48 -16.58
CA TRP A 581 -9.65 -32.52 -16.46
C TRP A 581 -10.21 -31.16 -15.99
N TRP A 582 -9.54 -30.56 -15.01
CA TRP A 582 -9.98 -29.35 -14.35
C TRP A 582 -8.91 -28.26 -14.48
N ALA A 583 -9.22 -27.18 -15.17
CA ALA A 583 -8.37 -25.98 -15.19
C ALA A 583 -8.89 -24.99 -14.15
N VAL A 584 -8.18 -24.82 -13.04
CA VAL A 584 -8.63 -24.06 -11.89
C VAL A 584 -7.81 -22.77 -11.75
N SER A 585 -8.50 -21.63 -11.73
CA SER A 585 -7.91 -20.33 -11.42
C SER A 585 -8.48 -19.78 -10.12
N VAL A 586 -7.60 -19.13 -9.33
CA VAL A 586 -7.99 -18.54 -8.04
C VAL A 586 -7.75 -17.03 -8.11
N GLU A 587 -8.78 -16.25 -7.83
CA GLU A 587 -8.74 -14.81 -7.76
C GLU A 587 -9.05 -14.32 -6.34
N THR A 588 -8.31 -13.35 -5.86
CA THR A 588 -8.63 -12.68 -4.60
C THR A 588 -9.63 -11.56 -4.85
N ALA A 589 -10.79 -11.63 -4.20
CA ALA A 589 -11.80 -10.58 -4.23
C ALA A 589 -11.48 -9.46 -3.23
N ASP A 590 -11.98 -8.26 -3.53
CA ASP A 590 -11.82 -7.08 -2.67
C ASP A 590 -12.58 -7.19 -1.33
N GLU A 591 -13.59 -8.04 -1.27
CA GLU A 591 -14.39 -8.28 -0.08
C GLU A 591 -13.74 -9.34 0.84
N PRO A 592 -13.84 -9.21 2.16
CA PRO A 592 -13.08 -10.06 3.08
C PRO A 592 -13.50 -11.52 3.10
N PHE A 593 -14.79 -11.83 2.87
CA PHE A 593 -15.36 -13.17 3.07
C PHE A 593 -16.02 -13.76 1.84
N THR A 594 -15.82 -13.19 0.66
CA THR A 594 -16.35 -13.70 -0.60
C THR A 594 -15.93 -15.15 -0.80
N ARG A 595 -16.88 -16.02 -1.20
CA ARG A 595 -16.67 -17.41 -1.54
C ARG A 595 -17.56 -17.73 -2.73
N GLU A 596 -17.05 -17.51 -3.92
CA GLU A 596 -17.78 -17.67 -5.17
C GLU A 596 -16.98 -18.52 -6.12
N TYR A 597 -17.67 -19.32 -6.92
CA TYR A 597 -17.05 -20.02 -8.02
C TYR A 597 -17.93 -19.94 -9.27
N SER A 598 -17.32 -20.04 -10.42
CA SER A 598 -17.98 -20.23 -11.71
C SER A 598 -17.33 -21.38 -12.45
N VAL A 599 -18.14 -22.16 -13.15
CA VAL A 599 -17.70 -23.31 -13.93
C VAL A 599 -18.13 -23.13 -15.37
N GLU A 600 -17.21 -23.42 -16.30
CA GLU A 600 -17.42 -23.51 -17.73
C GLU A 600 -17.05 -24.94 -18.14
N ASN A 601 -17.98 -25.70 -18.73
CA ASN A 601 -17.76 -27.09 -19.14
C ASN A 601 -17.56 -27.26 -20.65
N PHE A 602 -17.59 -26.18 -21.44
CA PHE A 602 -17.44 -26.17 -22.89
C PHE A 602 -18.40 -27.10 -23.63
N GLY A 603 -19.54 -27.49 -23.01
CA GLY A 603 -20.47 -28.45 -23.55
C GLY A 603 -19.98 -29.89 -23.48
N THR A 604 -19.03 -30.22 -22.60
CA THR A 604 -18.47 -31.54 -22.36
C THR A 604 -18.65 -31.97 -20.91
N ASP A 605 -18.55 -33.24 -20.64
CA ASP A 605 -18.60 -33.84 -19.30
C ASP A 605 -17.21 -34.24 -18.77
N TYR A 606 -16.14 -33.95 -19.53
CA TYR A 606 -14.77 -34.31 -19.20
C TYR A 606 -13.79 -33.12 -19.07
N MET A 607 -14.14 -31.92 -19.54
CA MET A 607 -13.25 -30.73 -19.42
C MET A 607 -13.97 -29.59 -18.73
N PHE A 608 -13.45 -29.18 -17.58
CA PHE A 608 -14.03 -28.13 -16.75
C PHE A 608 -13.03 -27.01 -16.53
N ARG A 609 -13.50 -25.80 -16.66
CA ARG A 609 -12.78 -24.59 -16.25
C ARG A 609 -13.45 -23.98 -15.04
N VAL A 610 -12.70 -23.88 -13.94
CA VAL A 610 -13.20 -23.38 -12.67
C VAL A 610 -12.48 -22.09 -12.33
N ARG A 611 -13.25 -21.07 -12.02
CA ARG A 611 -12.77 -19.82 -11.47
C ARG A 611 -13.29 -19.67 -10.05
N ILE A 612 -12.39 -19.64 -9.08
CA ILE A 612 -12.70 -19.48 -7.66
C ILE A 612 -12.37 -18.05 -7.26
N ARG A 613 -13.34 -17.30 -6.73
CA ARG A 613 -13.16 -15.96 -6.18
C ARG A 613 -13.24 -16.03 -4.67
N LEU A 614 -12.12 -15.76 -4.00
CA LEU A 614 -12.01 -15.83 -2.55
C LEU A 614 -11.74 -14.43 -1.98
N GLY A 615 -12.47 -14.07 -0.95
CA GLY A 615 -12.20 -12.87 -0.18
C GLY A 615 -10.81 -12.94 0.48
N PHE A 616 -10.19 -11.80 0.70
CA PHE A 616 -8.80 -11.74 1.20
C PHE A 616 -8.60 -12.38 2.60
N LYS A 617 -9.67 -12.62 3.37
CA LYS A 617 -9.63 -13.34 4.67
C LYS A 617 -9.96 -14.82 4.58
N VAL A 618 -10.40 -15.27 3.43
CA VAL A 618 -10.77 -16.66 3.26
C VAL A 618 -9.51 -17.49 3.05
N SER A 619 -9.39 -18.59 3.80
CA SER A 619 -8.28 -19.52 3.62
C SER A 619 -8.31 -20.10 2.21
N GLN A 620 -7.16 -20.11 1.52
CA GLN A 620 -7.03 -20.65 0.18
C GLN A 620 -6.84 -22.17 0.18
N SER A 621 -7.69 -22.89 0.92
CA SER A 621 -7.70 -24.36 0.91
C SER A 621 -8.36 -24.90 -0.35
N ILE A 622 -7.64 -24.89 -1.46
CA ILE A 622 -8.15 -25.28 -2.78
C ILE A 622 -8.70 -26.72 -2.82
N PRO A 623 -8.05 -27.72 -2.18
CA PRO A 623 -8.62 -29.08 -2.17
C PRO A 623 -10.04 -29.15 -1.63
N ALA A 624 -10.34 -28.46 -0.54
CA ALA A 624 -11.68 -28.45 0.04
C ALA A 624 -12.72 -27.82 -0.89
N TYR A 625 -12.35 -26.70 -1.55
CA TYR A 625 -13.25 -26.04 -2.50
C TYR A 625 -13.47 -26.87 -3.76
N ILE A 626 -12.44 -27.49 -4.32
CA ILE A 626 -12.56 -28.35 -5.48
C ILE A 626 -13.46 -29.55 -5.17
N HIS A 627 -13.29 -30.16 -4.01
CA HIS A 627 -14.15 -31.27 -3.56
C HIS A 627 -15.62 -30.83 -3.44
N GLN A 628 -15.87 -29.65 -2.88
CA GLN A 628 -17.22 -29.06 -2.81
C GLN A 628 -17.78 -28.83 -4.21
N ILE A 629 -17.02 -28.23 -5.14
CA ILE A 629 -17.46 -27.93 -6.51
C ILE A 629 -17.80 -29.21 -7.26
N MET A 630 -16.96 -30.24 -7.16
CA MET A 630 -17.22 -31.54 -7.77
C MET A 630 -18.51 -32.18 -7.24
N ASN A 631 -18.74 -32.09 -5.93
CA ASN A 631 -19.97 -32.58 -5.30
C ASN A 631 -21.19 -31.79 -5.77
N ASP A 632 -21.09 -30.47 -5.88
CA ASP A 632 -22.20 -29.65 -6.37
C ASP A 632 -22.53 -29.98 -7.84
N LEU A 633 -21.51 -30.16 -8.69
CA LEU A 633 -21.69 -30.54 -10.10
C LEU A 633 -22.20 -31.98 -10.28
N SER A 634 -21.80 -32.91 -9.43
CA SER A 634 -22.34 -34.29 -9.44
C SER A 634 -23.82 -34.31 -9.04
N LYS A 635 -24.22 -33.44 -8.08
CA LYS A 635 -25.64 -33.32 -7.68
C LYS A 635 -26.51 -32.62 -8.73
N SER A 636 -25.95 -31.64 -9.47
CA SER A 636 -26.66 -30.97 -10.56
C SER A 636 -26.76 -31.81 -11.84
N GLY A 637 -25.97 -32.87 -11.94
CA GLY A 637 -25.89 -33.72 -13.13
C GLY A 637 -24.94 -33.20 -14.21
N ASP A 638 -24.21 -32.10 -13.96
CA ASP A 638 -23.23 -31.55 -14.88
C ASP A 638 -21.93 -32.36 -14.91
N LEU A 639 -21.62 -33.07 -13.82
CA LEU A 639 -20.54 -34.04 -13.73
C LEU A 639 -21.12 -35.43 -13.64
N PRO A 640 -20.77 -36.35 -14.58
CA PRO A 640 -21.17 -37.73 -14.50
C PRO A 640 -20.74 -38.39 -13.20
N ARG A 641 -21.56 -39.24 -12.64
CA ARG A 641 -21.24 -39.98 -11.43
C ARG A 641 -19.98 -40.80 -11.64
N GLN A 642 -18.99 -40.60 -10.81
CA GLN A 642 -17.71 -41.28 -10.83
C GLN A 642 -17.74 -42.37 -9.78
N GLU A 643 -17.87 -43.64 -10.19
CA GLU A 643 -17.75 -44.76 -9.26
C GLU A 643 -16.30 -44.84 -8.77
N SER A 644 -16.11 -44.76 -7.44
CA SER A 644 -14.81 -44.96 -6.85
C SER A 644 -14.29 -46.39 -7.08
N ARG A 645 -12.99 -46.51 -7.37
CA ARG A 645 -12.32 -47.83 -7.45
C ARG A 645 -12.26 -48.53 -6.09
N TYR A 646 -12.36 -47.77 -5.00
CA TYR A 646 -12.25 -48.23 -3.62
C TYR A 646 -13.41 -47.68 -2.77
N PRO A 647 -14.68 -48.00 -3.08
CA PRO A 647 -15.84 -47.35 -2.44
C PRO A 647 -15.92 -47.59 -0.93
N LYS A 648 -15.23 -48.60 -0.41
CA LYS A 648 -15.14 -48.87 1.05
C LYS A 648 -14.06 -48.01 1.77
N LEU A 649 -13.15 -47.42 1.01
CA LEU A 649 -12.00 -46.64 1.57
C LEU A 649 -12.17 -45.15 1.32
N ASP A 650 -12.93 -44.76 0.34
CA ASP A 650 -13.12 -43.36 -0.05
C ASP A 650 -14.20 -42.69 0.81
N ALA A 651 -13.89 -41.47 1.29
CA ALA A 651 -14.82 -40.67 2.08
C ALA A 651 -16.06 -40.22 1.26
N ASP A 652 -15.92 -40.10 -0.05
CA ASP A 652 -17.00 -39.78 -0.99
C ASP A 652 -16.99 -40.76 -2.17
N PRO A 653 -17.87 -41.78 -2.16
CA PRO A 653 -17.88 -42.85 -3.18
C PRO A 653 -18.32 -42.35 -4.56
N ASN A 654 -18.81 -41.12 -4.68
CA ASN A 654 -19.28 -40.54 -5.95
C ASN A 654 -18.21 -39.73 -6.69
N ILE A 655 -17.07 -39.44 -6.06
CA ILE A 655 -15.97 -38.68 -6.65
C ILE A 655 -14.71 -39.55 -6.63
N GLY A 656 -14.17 -39.82 -7.82
CA GLY A 656 -12.90 -40.56 -7.94
C GLY A 656 -11.68 -39.78 -7.43
N PRO A 657 -10.53 -40.46 -7.29
CA PRO A 657 -9.27 -39.85 -6.83
C PRO A 657 -8.87 -38.59 -7.60
N ILE A 658 -8.42 -37.60 -6.86
CA ILE A 658 -8.00 -36.29 -7.41
C ILE A 658 -6.48 -36.20 -7.40
N ARG A 659 -5.89 -35.87 -8.56
CA ARG A 659 -4.46 -35.55 -8.69
C ARG A 659 -4.26 -34.06 -9.03
N TYR A 660 -3.50 -33.36 -8.23
CA TYR A 660 -3.16 -31.95 -8.48
C TYR A 660 -1.88 -31.87 -9.30
N VAL A 661 -1.85 -30.99 -10.30
CA VAL A 661 -0.70 -30.74 -11.18
C VAL A 661 -0.38 -29.24 -11.16
N LEU A 662 0.88 -28.91 -10.90
CA LEU A 662 1.43 -27.57 -10.91
C LEU A 662 2.46 -27.47 -12.04
N ILE A 663 2.22 -26.59 -13.00
CA ILE A 663 3.13 -26.36 -14.11
C ILE A 663 4.08 -25.20 -13.74
N HIS A 664 5.37 -25.51 -13.66
CA HIS A 664 6.45 -24.52 -13.51
C HIS A 664 7.13 -24.31 -14.84
N LYS A 665 7.42 -23.06 -15.20
CA LYS A 665 8.16 -22.71 -16.43
C LYS A 665 9.63 -22.51 -16.10
N ALA A 666 10.50 -23.11 -16.88
CA ALA A 666 11.95 -22.90 -16.83
C ALA A 666 12.45 -22.32 -18.16
N LEU A 667 13.27 -21.28 -18.09
CA LEU A 667 13.83 -20.65 -19.29
C LEU A 667 14.81 -21.62 -19.95
N MET A 668 14.61 -21.84 -21.26
CA MET A 668 15.52 -22.68 -22.05
C MET A 668 16.74 -21.85 -22.51
N PRO A 669 17.95 -22.45 -22.50
CA PRO A 669 19.18 -21.77 -22.94
C PRO A 669 19.11 -21.22 -24.36
N GLU A 670 18.35 -21.88 -25.26
CA GLU A 670 18.19 -21.50 -26.67
C GLU A 670 17.23 -20.30 -26.85
N SER A 671 16.64 -19.79 -25.77
CA SER A 671 15.73 -18.65 -25.86
C SER A 671 16.49 -17.39 -26.28
N LYS A 672 16.08 -16.76 -27.38
CA LYS A 672 16.56 -15.43 -27.78
C LYS A 672 15.85 -14.37 -26.95
N VAL A 673 16.35 -14.16 -25.76
CA VAL A 673 15.92 -13.05 -24.91
C VAL A 673 16.97 -11.97 -24.96
N SER A 674 16.55 -10.70 -24.92
CA SER A 674 17.51 -9.64 -24.68
C SER A 674 18.24 -9.92 -23.37
N GLN A 675 19.50 -9.57 -23.27
CA GLN A 675 20.30 -9.77 -22.06
C GLN A 675 19.60 -9.24 -20.80
N ARG A 676 18.90 -8.10 -20.93
CA ARG A 676 18.07 -7.53 -19.86
C ARG A 676 16.89 -8.44 -19.44
N GLY A 677 16.23 -9.06 -20.42
CA GLY A 677 15.13 -9.98 -20.15
C GLY A 677 15.58 -11.26 -19.47
N ALA A 678 16.73 -11.82 -19.85
CA ALA A 678 17.32 -12.98 -19.21
C ALA A 678 17.66 -12.71 -17.75
N ILE A 679 18.37 -11.62 -17.46
CA ILE A 679 18.68 -11.18 -16.10
C ILE A 679 17.38 -10.98 -15.28
N SER A 680 16.35 -10.34 -15.86
CA SER A 680 15.08 -10.12 -15.16
C SER A 680 14.39 -11.43 -14.78
N LEU A 681 14.44 -12.45 -15.63
CA LEU A 681 13.87 -13.77 -15.35
C LEU A 681 14.71 -14.53 -14.31
N GLU A 682 16.02 -14.51 -14.39
CA GLU A 682 16.91 -15.14 -13.41
C GLU A 682 16.73 -14.54 -12.01
N VAL A 683 16.72 -13.22 -11.91
CA VAL A 683 16.46 -12.51 -10.65
C VAL A 683 15.07 -12.84 -10.13
N LYS A 684 14.05 -12.86 -11.00
CA LYS A 684 12.68 -13.25 -10.62
C LYS A 684 12.64 -14.68 -10.05
N TYR A 685 13.32 -15.63 -10.69
CA TYR A 685 13.35 -17.02 -10.22
C TYR A 685 14.14 -17.16 -8.91
N ALA A 686 15.22 -16.42 -8.73
CA ALA A 686 15.96 -16.36 -7.48
C ALA A 686 15.07 -15.81 -6.34
N ILE A 687 14.37 -14.71 -6.56
CA ILE A 687 13.44 -14.12 -5.58
C ILE A 687 12.29 -15.07 -5.26
N ARG A 688 11.75 -15.78 -6.26
CA ARG A 688 10.68 -16.76 -6.10
C ARG A 688 11.05 -17.89 -5.12
N HIS A 689 12.33 -18.24 -5.04
CA HIS A 689 12.81 -19.25 -4.11
C HIS A 689 12.60 -18.84 -2.63
N PHE A 690 12.68 -17.54 -2.34
CA PHE A 690 12.42 -16.97 -1.01
C PHE A 690 10.94 -16.66 -0.76
N ALA A 691 10.12 -16.55 -1.81
CA ALA A 691 8.71 -16.15 -1.71
C ALA A 691 7.75 -17.26 -1.22
N GLY A 692 8.24 -18.47 -1.01
CA GLY A 692 7.43 -19.62 -0.63
C GLY A 692 6.82 -20.36 -1.83
N SER A 693 6.46 -21.62 -1.63
CA SER A 693 5.92 -22.48 -2.67
C SER A 693 4.40 -22.29 -2.83
N PRO A 694 3.85 -22.24 -4.07
CA PRO A 694 2.40 -22.29 -4.34
C PRO A 694 1.71 -23.49 -3.68
N VAL A 695 2.42 -24.61 -3.53
CA VAL A 695 1.94 -25.81 -2.83
C VAL A 695 1.48 -25.50 -1.41
N LYS A 696 2.21 -24.65 -0.70
CA LYS A 696 1.86 -24.24 0.68
C LYS A 696 0.70 -23.25 0.70
N TRP A 697 0.65 -22.29 -0.24
CA TRP A 697 -0.38 -21.25 -0.25
C TRP A 697 -1.77 -21.81 -0.51
N PHE A 698 -1.86 -22.77 -1.44
CA PHE A 698 -3.10 -23.40 -1.85
C PHE A 698 -3.51 -24.61 -0.99
N GLY A 699 -2.73 -24.90 0.07
CA GLY A 699 -3.01 -26.03 0.96
C GLY A 699 -2.83 -27.41 0.31
N LEU A 700 -1.97 -27.50 -0.70
CA LEU A 700 -1.75 -28.72 -1.49
C LEU A 700 -0.68 -29.66 -0.91
N ALA A 701 0.07 -29.20 0.09
CA ALA A 701 1.18 -29.98 0.65
C ALA A 701 0.80 -31.42 1.09
N PRO A 702 -0.38 -31.64 1.73
CA PRO A 702 -0.80 -33.01 2.11
C PRO A 702 -1.16 -33.92 0.92
N TYR A 703 -1.45 -33.35 -0.24
CA TYR A 703 -1.92 -34.07 -1.42
C TYR A 703 -0.82 -34.44 -2.40
N ASN A 704 0.45 -34.17 -2.05
CA ASN A 704 1.61 -34.47 -2.86
C ASN A 704 1.42 -34.15 -4.36
N PRO A 705 1.26 -32.86 -4.73
CA PRO A 705 0.96 -32.46 -6.09
C PRO A 705 2.11 -32.81 -7.04
N LEU A 706 1.79 -33.19 -8.27
CA LEU A 706 2.78 -33.39 -9.32
C LEU A 706 3.28 -31.99 -9.77
N ILE A 707 4.58 -31.77 -9.68
CA ILE A 707 5.23 -30.54 -10.15
C ILE A 707 5.90 -30.86 -11.49
N GLU A 708 5.40 -30.28 -12.58
CA GLU A 708 5.97 -30.41 -13.90
C GLU A 708 6.76 -29.16 -14.29
N ILE A 709 7.94 -29.35 -14.84
CA ILE A 709 8.74 -28.25 -15.33
C ILE A 709 8.58 -28.26 -16.87
N GLN A 710 7.92 -27.21 -17.38
CA GLN A 710 7.78 -27.02 -18.82
C GLN A 710 8.77 -25.98 -19.33
N PRO A 711 9.33 -26.19 -20.54
CA PRO A 711 10.26 -25.25 -21.13
C PRO A 711 9.56 -23.95 -21.52
N LEU A 712 10.16 -22.82 -21.14
CA LEU A 712 9.76 -21.49 -21.60
C LEU A 712 10.65 -21.11 -22.79
N PHE A 713 10.10 -21.15 -24.01
CA PHE A 713 10.78 -20.75 -25.21
C PHE A 713 10.46 -19.30 -25.57
N LEU A 714 11.41 -18.41 -25.47
CA LEU A 714 11.27 -17.01 -25.86
C LEU A 714 11.95 -16.79 -27.23
N ALA A 715 11.13 -16.56 -28.28
CA ALA A 715 11.58 -16.27 -29.64
C ALA A 715 12.69 -17.21 -30.16
N THR A 716 12.42 -18.50 -30.27
CA THR A 716 13.38 -19.52 -30.69
C THR A 716 13.84 -19.34 -32.14
N GLN A 717 15.16 -19.45 -32.38
CA GLN A 717 15.65 -19.93 -33.67
C GLN A 717 15.37 -21.43 -33.77
N ARG A 718 15.00 -21.89 -34.97
CA ARG A 718 14.99 -23.34 -35.23
C ARG A 718 16.38 -23.88 -34.87
N PRO A 719 16.49 -24.92 -34.04
CA PRO A 719 17.79 -25.52 -33.72
C PRO A 719 18.50 -25.93 -35.02
N PRO A 720 19.83 -25.75 -35.10
CA PRO A 720 20.57 -26.18 -36.26
C PRO A 720 20.33 -27.68 -36.46
N ARG A 721 19.98 -28.08 -37.68
CA ARG A 721 19.79 -29.50 -38.01
C ARG A 721 21.12 -30.22 -37.83
N LEU A 722 21.10 -31.23 -36.98
CA LEU A 722 22.23 -32.18 -36.95
C LEU A 722 22.33 -32.89 -38.30
N LYS A 723 23.52 -32.99 -38.85
CA LYS A 723 23.80 -33.86 -40.00
C LYS A 723 24.08 -35.27 -39.46
N ARG A 724 23.42 -36.25 -40.03
CA ARG A 724 23.79 -37.65 -39.81
C ARG A 724 25.10 -37.88 -40.54
N VAL A 725 26.16 -38.31 -39.84
CA VAL A 725 27.47 -38.67 -40.36
C VAL A 725 27.44 -40.15 -40.78
#